data_54fc24509a1eed372b487be026b4f705
#
_entry.id   54fc24509a1eed372b487be026b4f705
#
_cell.length_a   1.000
_cell.length_b   1.000
_cell.length_c   1.000
_cell.angle_alpha   90.00
_cell.angle_beta   90.00
_cell.angle_gamma   90.00
#
_symmetry.space_group_name_H-M   'P 1'
#
loop_
_entity.id
_entity.type
_entity.pdbx_description
1 polymer ?
#
loop_
_entity_poly.entity_id
_entity_poly.type
_entity_poly.pdbx_seq_one_letter_code
_entity_poly.pdbx_strand_id
1 'polypeptide(L)'
;MQENYGASNIKVLKGLEAVRKRPGMYIGDTNIGGLHHMIYEVVDNSIDEAMAGHCDTIDVEITTEGSCIVSDNGRGIPVDMHPTENMPTLTVVLTVLHAGGKFDKDTYKVSGGLHGVGVSVVNALSKKLVATVERNGEIYRQEFSEGKVISEFGVIGKSKKTGTTIEFWPDDQIFEVTEFDYEILAKRFRELAYLNPKITINFKDNRVGKHESFHFEGGISQFVTDLNKKEALTKAIFFSVDEEDVNVEVALLYNDTYSENLLSFVNNIKTPDGGTHEAGFRMGLTRVISNYIEANASAREKDNKITGDDVREGLIAIVSVKVPEPQFEGQTKGKLGSTYVRPIVSKASFEYLTKYFEENPIEAKAIMNKALMAARGREAAKKARELTRKKESLSVGTLPGKLADCQSKDPSESEIYLVEGDSAGGSAKQGRERSFQAILPLRGKILNVEKARLDKILKSEQIQNMITAFGCGIGEDFDLSKLRYHKIIIMTDADVDGSHIQTLLLTFFFRFMNELVANGHIYLAQPPLYLYKKAKKQIYLKDEKALSEYLIETGIEGLNYEGIGMNDLKDYLKIVAAYRAILKDLEKRFNVISVIRYMIENSNLVKGNNEELFSVIKQFLETQGHNILNHYINENEIRTFVQTQNGLEELVINEELFTHPLYEEANYIFDKIKDRGLEFDKDILEVLEDVETNAKKGATIQRYKGLGEMNPEQLWETTMDPSVRRLLKITIEDAQSANDTFNLFMGDEVEPRRDYIQAHAKDVKHLDV
;
A
#
# COMPACT_ATOMS: atom_id res chain seq x y z
N MET A 1 -35.77 -17.30 -21.89
CA MET A 1 -34.99 -17.59 -23.11
C MET A 1 -33.78 -18.41 -22.68
N GLN A 2 -33.72 -19.69 -23.08
CA GLN A 2 -32.51 -20.48 -22.88
C GLN A 2 -31.44 -19.90 -23.81
N GLU A 3 -30.42 -19.27 -23.25
CA GLU A 3 -29.25 -18.92 -24.03
C GLU A 3 -28.58 -20.20 -24.53
N ASN A 4 -28.47 -20.34 -25.83
CA ASN A 4 -27.85 -21.47 -26.50
C ASN A 4 -26.33 -21.40 -26.24
N TYR A 5 -25.84 -22.02 -25.16
CA TYR A 5 -24.43 -22.25 -24.95
C TYR A 5 -23.95 -23.36 -25.87
N GLY A 6 -23.30 -22.98 -26.97
CA GLY A 6 -22.82 -23.89 -27.99
C GLY A 6 -21.33 -23.69 -28.31
N ALA A 7 -20.77 -24.49 -29.19
CA ALA A 7 -19.36 -24.44 -29.60
C ALA A 7 -18.92 -23.05 -30.12
N SER A 8 -19.84 -22.28 -30.71
CA SER A 8 -19.61 -20.89 -31.16
C SER A 8 -19.33 -19.89 -30.02
N ASN A 9 -19.71 -20.24 -28.79
CA ASN A 9 -19.49 -19.41 -27.61
C ASN A 9 -18.08 -19.62 -26.99
N ILE A 10 -17.37 -20.67 -27.42
CA ILE A 10 -16.00 -20.96 -26.97
C ILE A 10 -15.02 -20.22 -27.89
N LYS A 11 -14.40 -19.13 -27.34
CA LYS A 11 -13.37 -18.38 -28.05
C LYS A 11 -12.00 -18.85 -27.64
N VAL A 12 -11.15 -19.18 -28.58
CA VAL A 12 -9.74 -19.49 -28.39
C VAL A 12 -8.94 -18.19 -28.60
N LEU A 13 -8.30 -17.69 -27.54
CA LEU A 13 -7.38 -16.55 -27.63
C LEU A 13 -5.98 -17.09 -27.94
N LYS A 14 -5.27 -16.47 -28.86
CA LYS A 14 -3.92 -16.90 -29.28
C LYS A 14 -2.87 -15.87 -28.83
N GLY A 15 -1.71 -16.39 -28.36
CA GLY A 15 -0.54 -15.56 -28.05
C GLY A 15 -0.85 -14.46 -27.04
N LEU A 16 -0.35 -13.26 -27.30
CA LEU A 16 -0.43 -12.11 -26.38
C LEU A 16 -1.82 -11.48 -26.23
N GLU A 17 -2.79 -11.83 -27.09
CA GLU A 17 -4.18 -11.39 -26.93
C GLU A 17 -4.81 -11.92 -25.63
N ALA A 18 -4.40 -13.12 -25.19
CA ALA A 18 -4.87 -13.69 -23.92
C ALA A 18 -4.38 -12.86 -22.73
N VAL A 19 -3.14 -12.36 -22.78
CA VAL A 19 -2.54 -11.50 -21.75
C VAL A 19 -3.32 -10.19 -21.64
N ARG A 20 -3.55 -9.49 -22.75
CA ARG A 20 -4.29 -8.22 -22.76
C ARG A 20 -5.72 -8.37 -22.24
N LYS A 21 -6.35 -9.52 -22.51
CA LYS A 21 -7.74 -9.78 -22.09
C LYS A 21 -7.85 -10.16 -20.62
N ARG A 22 -6.83 -10.75 -20.02
CA ARG A 22 -6.79 -11.22 -18.64
C ARG A 22 -5.45 -10.87 -17.97
N PRO A 23 -5.08 -9.58 -17.88
CA PRO A 23 -3.77 -9.16 -17.38
C PRO A 23 -3.52 -9.64 -15.94
N GLY A 24 -4.53 -9.63 -15.07
CA GLY A 24 -4.41 -10.09 -13.68
C GLY A 24 -3.93 -11.54 -13.52
N MET A 25 -4.08 -12.41 -14.54
CA MET A 25 -3.51 -13.76 -14.50
C MET A 25 -1.98 -13.77 -14.60
N TYR A 26 -1.37 -12.71 -15.11
CA TYR A 26 0.08 -12.63 -15.39
C TYR A 26 0.81 -11.65 -14.47
N ILE A 27 0.17 -10.54 -14.10
CA ILE A 27 0.77 -9.47 -13.28
C ILE A 27 0.06 -9.25 -11.94
N GLY A 28 -0.93 -10.08 -11.59
CA GLY A 28 -1.68 -10.03 -10.33
C GLY A 28 -2.90 -9.10 -10.37
N ASP A 29 -2.71 -7.83 -10.64
CA ASP A 29 -3.78 -6.82 -10.75
C ASP A 29 -3.48 -5.80 -11.86
N THR A 30 -4.34 -4.80 -12.05
CA THR A 30 -4.17 -3.70 -13.00
C THR A 30 -4.02 -2.33 -12.32
N ASN A 31 -3.82 -2.35 -10.99
CA ASN A 31 -3.52 -1.18 -10.17
C ASN A 31 -2.00 -0.93 -10.11
N ILE A 32 -1.56 -0.15 -9.15
CA ILE A 32 -0.15 0.21 -8.94
C ILE A 32 0.74 -1.03 -8.72
N GLY A 33 0.22 -2.10 -8.11
CA GLY A 33 0.94 -3.36 -7.91
C GLY A 33 1.31 -4.02 -9.22
N GLY A 34 0.34 -4.25 -10.11
CA GLY A 34 0.57 -4.80 -11.43
C GLY A 34 1.39 -3.89 -12.34
N LEU A 35 1.24 -2.57 -12.21
CA LEU A 35 2.06 -1.59 -12.92
C LEU A 35 3.55 -1.74 -12.57
N HIS A 36 3.89 -1.81 -11.28
CA HIS A 36 5.25 -2.02 -10.82
C HIS A 36 5.77 -3.41 -11.19
N HIS A 37 4.91 -4.42 -11.24
CA HIS A 37 5.30 -5.78 -11.65
C HIS A 37 5.89 -5.81 -13.06
N MET A 38 5.45 -4.93 -13.97
CA MET A 38 6.07 -4.80 -15.30
C MET A 38 7.56 -4.41 -15.20
N ILE A 39 7.91 -3.47 -14.31
CA ILE A 39 9.32 -3.09 -14.08
C ILE A 39 10.09 -4.27 -13.48
N TYR A 40 9.48 -4.95 -12.50
CA TYR A 40 10.12 -6.10 -11.84
C TYR A 40 10.45 -7.21 -12.83
N GLU A 41 9.58 -7.55 -13.77
CA GLU A 41 9.83 -8.58 -14.78
C GLU A 41 11.01 -8.22 -15.71
N VAL A 42 11.22 -6.95 -16.01
CA VAL A 42 12.38 -6.51 -16.82
C VAL A 42 13.65 -6.50 -15.98
N VAL A 43 13.61 -5.95 -14.77
CA VAL A 43 14.77 -5.89 -13.85
C VAL A 43 15.20 -7.29 -13.44
N ASP A 44 14.26 -8.21 -13.15
CA ASP A 44 14.56 -9.59 -12.78
C ASP A 44 15.30 -10.34 -13.92
N ASN A 45 15.10 -9.97 -15.19
CA ASN A 45 15.88 -10.51 -16.29
C ASN A 45 17.35 -10.04 -16.23
N SER A 46 17.61 -8.79 -15.90
CA SER A 46 18.95 -8.25 -15.70
C SER A 46 19.61 -8.85 -14.45
N ILE A 47 18.85 -9.09 -13.38
CA ILE A 47 19.32 -9.82 -12.19
C ILE A 47 19.69 -11.27 -12.53
N ASP A 48 18.91 -11.95 -13.38
CA ASP A 48 19.26 -13.31 -13.83
C ASP A 48 20.59 -13.34 -14.62
N GLU A 49 20.86 -12.33 -15.47
CA GLU A 49 22.17 -12.15 -16.11
C GLU A 49 23.30 -11.94 -15.09
N ALA A 50 23.02 -11.20 -14.01
CA ALA A 50 23.98 -10.97 -12.95
C ALA A 50 24.22 -12.23 -12.12
N MET A 51 23.19 -13.01 -11.80
CA MET A 51 23.36 -14.33 -11.15
C MET A 51 24.16 -15.31 -12.01
N ALA A 52 24.05 -15.21 -13.34
CA ALA A 52 24.86 -15.96 -14.27
C ALA A 52 26.31 -15.43 -14.40
N GLY A 53 26.64 -14.31 -13.73
CA GLY A 53 27.99 -13.72 -13.70
C GLY A 53 28.32 -12.81 -14.88
N HIS A 54 27.33 -12.35 -15.62
CA HIS A 54 27.51 -11.57 -16.85
C HIS A 54 27.06 -10.12 -16.78
N CYS A 55 26.46 -9.68 -15.67
CA CYS A 55 26.02 -8.32 -15.44
C CYS A 55 26.43 -7.84 -14.04
N ASP A 56 26.86 -6.59 -13.91
CA ASP A 56 27.19 -5.94 -12.63
C ASP A 56 26.54 -4.57 -12.45
N THR A 57 25.94 -4.03 -13.51
CA THR A 57 25.33 -2.71 -13.49
C THR A 57 23.96 -2.73 -14.18
N ILE A 58 22.95 -2.25 -13.47
CA ILE A 58 21.58 -2.11 -13.96
C ILE A 58 21.16 -0.66 -13.76
N ASP A 59 20.75 -0.01 -14.83
CA ASP A 59 20.23 1.35 -14.82
C ASP A 59 18.71 1.31 -15.03
N VAL A 60 17.95 1.93 -14.12
CA VAL A 60 16.50 2.07 -14.22
C VAL A 60 16.16 3.55 -14.24
N GLU A 61 15.44 3.99 -15.25
CA GLU A 61 15.05 5.41 -15.41
C GLU A 61 13.55 5.51 -15.69
N ILE A 62 12.87 6.37 -14.94
CA ILE A 62 11.50 6.81 -15.24
C ILE A 62 11.62 8.17 -15.92
N THR A 63 11.10 8.26 -17.13
CA THR A 63 11.19 9.48 -17.93
C THR A 63 10.07 10.46 -17.59
N THR A 64 10.23 11.72 -17.97
CA THR A 64 9.17 12.74 -17.87
C THR A 64 7.94 12.42 -18.73
N GLU A 65 8.10 11.56 -19.74
CA GLU A 65 7.00 11.10 -20.62
C GLU A 65 6.25 9.89 -20.04
N GLY A 66 6.60 9.42 -18.84
CA GLY A 66 5.96 8.30 -18.16
C GLY A 66 6.38 6.92 -18.68
N SER A 67 7.50 6.82 -19.46
CA SER A 67 8.10 5.54 -19.78
C SER A 67 9.04 5.06 -18.68
N CYS A 68 9.29 3.75 -18.65
CA CYS A 68 10.35 3.15 -17.86
C CYS A 68 11.42 2.57 -18.80
N ILE A 69 12.67 2.92 -18.54
CA ILE A 69 13.86 2.41 -19.24
C ILE A 69 14.62 1.52 -18.26
N VAL A 70 14.89 0.28 -18.64
CA VAL A 70 15.77 -0.63 -17.89
C VAL A 70 16.91 -1.04 -18.80
N SER A 71 18.14 -0.77 -18.39
CA SER A 71 19.36 -1.11 -19.12
C SER A 71 20.29 -1.95 -18.27
N ASP A 72 20.87 -2.99 -18.85
CA ASP A 72 21.91 -3.80 -18.22
C ASP A 72 23.18 -3.88 -19.10
N ASN A 73 24.28 -4.23 -18.47
CA ASN A 73 25.56 -4.50 -19.16
C ASN A 73 25.84 -6.00 -19.33
N GLY A 74 24.78 -6.82 -19.40
CA GLY A 74 24.86 -8.26 -19.61
C GLY A 74 25.31 -8.68 -21.01
N ARG A 75 25.10 -9.95 -21.37
CA ARG A 75 25.47 -10.49 -22.70
C ARG A 75 24.63 -9.93 -23.85
N GLY A 76 23.49 -9.31 -23.55
CA GLY A 76 22.48 -8.93 -24.53
C GLY A 76 21.63 -10.12 -25.00
N ILE A 77 20.36 -9.92 -25.25
CA ILE A 77 19.45 -10.93 -25.83
C ILE A 77 20.02 -11.41 -27.17
N PRO A 78 19.98 -12.73 -27.46
CA PRO A 78 20.43 -13.24 -28.78
C PRO A 78 19.69 -12.56 -29.92
N VAL A 79 20.44 -12.22 -30.98
CA VAL A 79 19.95 -11.44 -32.15
C VAL A 79 19.88 -12.29 -33.42
N ASP A 80 20.42 -13.50 -33.38
CA ASP A 80 20.44 -14.46 -34.50
C ASP A 80 18.99 -14.93 -34.81
N MET A 81 18.80 -15.48 -36.02
CA MET A 81 17.55 -16.10 -36.42
C MET A 81 17.25 -17.33 -35.57
N HIS A 82 16.07 -17.39 -35.00
CA HIS A 82 15.64 -18.55 -34.22
C HIS A 82 15.43 -19.78 -35.12
N PRO A 83 16.00 -20.95 -34.79
CA PRO A 83 16.05 -22.08 -35.71
C PRO A 83 14.67 -22.66 -36.08
N THR A 84 13.65 -22.54 -35.24
CA THR A 84 12.31 -23.08 -35.48
C THR A 84 11.28 -22.03 -35.87
N GLU A 85 11.39 -20.80 -35.34
CA GLU A 85 10.40 -19.76 -35.54
C GLU A 85 10.63 -18.90 -36.79
N ASN A 86 11.82 -19.03 -37.44
CA ASN A 86 12.22 -18.27 -38.63
C ASN A 86 12.09 -16.74 -38.48
N MET A 87 12.31 -16.21 -37.28
CA MET A 87 12.34 -14.80 -36.98
C MET A 87 13.50 -14.50 -36.01
N PRO A 88 13.95 -13.24 -35.86
CA PRO A 88 15.00 -12.89 -34.93
C PRO A 88 14.66 -13.36 -33.51
N THR A 89 15.65 -13.88 -32.78
CA THR A 89 15.44 -14.40 -31.42
C THR A 89 14.90 -13.31 -30.48
N LEU A 90 15.33 -12.04 -30.65
CA LEU A 90 14.77 -10.90 -29.92
C LEU A 90 13.24 -10.80 -30.13
N THR A 91 12.78 -10.94 -31.37
CA THR A 91 11.34 -10.92 -31.69
C THR A 91 10.61 -12.08 -31.01
N VAL A 92 11.18 -13.28 -31.05
CA VAL A 92 10.60 -14.48 -30.40
C VAL A 92 10.40 -14.25 -28.91
N VAL A 93 11.46 -13.80 -28.21
CA VAL A 93 11.43 -13.56 -26.75
C VAL A 93 10.37 -12.51 -26.37
N LEU A 94 10.14 -11.50 -27.20
CA LEU A 94 9.20 -10.41 -26.93
C LEU A 94 7.76 -10.69 -27.37
N THR A 95 7.51 -11.64 -28.29
CA THR A 95 6.19 -11.85 -28.89
C THR A 95 5.60 -13.25 -28.67
N VAL A 96 6.41 -14.21 -28.26
CA VAL A 96 5.97 -15.59 -28.04
C VAL A 96 5.99 -15.93 -26.55
N LEU A 97 4.85 -16.40 -26.03
CA LEU A 97 4.76 -16.89 -24.64
C LEU A 97 5.55 -18.21 -24.52
N HIS A 98 6.15 -18.41 -23.36
CA HIS A 98 6.96 -19.59 -23.05
C HIS A 98 8.18 -19.75 -23.96
N ALA A 99 8.77 -18.64 -24.39
CA ALA A 99 10.03 -18.58 -25.11
C ALA A 99 11.12 -17.92 -24.25
N GLY A 100 12.29 -18.55 -24.14
CA GLY A 100 13.41 -17.96 -23.38
C GLY A 100 14.54 -18.95 -23.14
N GLY A 101 15.77 -18.44 -22.98
CA GLY A 101 16.98 -19.22 -22.72
C GLY A 101 17.03 -19.84 -21.31
N LYS A 102 16.09 -19.49 -20.43
CA LYS A 102 16.05 -19.97 -19.03
C LYS A 102 15.49 -21.40 -18.89
N PHE A 103 14.99 -21.99 -19.98
CA PHE A 103 14.64 -23.41 -20.04
C PHE A 103 15.86 -24.30 -20.21
N ASP A 104 17.03 -23.73 -20.56
CA ASP A 104 18.28 -24.44 -20.70
C ASP A 104 19.13 -24.30 -19.43
N LYS A 105 19.33 -25.42 -18.71
CA LYS A 105 20.07 -25.49 -17.44
C LYS A 105 21.57 -25.19 -17.59
N ASP A 106 22.13 -25.39 -18.78
CA ASP A 106 23.54 -25.08 -19.04
C ASP A 106 23.78 -23.58 -19.17
N THR A 107 22.75 -22.83 -19.56
CA THR A 107 22.80 -21.38 -19.72
C THR A 107 22.49 -20.65 -18.42
N TYR A 108 21.51 -21.12 -17.64
CA TYR A 108 21.11 -20.54 -16.35
C TYR A 108 20.86 -21.65 -15.31
N LYS A 109 21.82 -21.86 -14.39
CA LYS A 109 21.63 -22.83 -13.30
C LYS A 109 20.56 -22.44 -12.32
N VAL A 110 20.43 -21.14 -12.06
CA VAL A 110 19.45 -20.53 -11.17
C VAL A 110 18.89 -19.30 -11.85
N SER A 111 17.58 -19.14 -11.88
CA SER A 111 16.92 -17.93 -12.40
C SER A 111 15.63 -17.65 -11.63
N GLY A 112 15.25 -16.37 -11.56
CA GLY A 112 13.95 -15.93 -11.07
C GLY A 112 12.84 -16.09 -12.12
N GLY A 113 13.20 -15.92 -13.41
CA GLY A 113 12.29 -16.06 -14.53
C GLY A 113 12.10 -17.52 -14.96
N LEU A 114 11.04 -18.19 -14.51
CA LEU A 114 10.81 -19.62 -14.73
C LEU A 114 9.90 -19.94 -15.92
N HIS A 115 9.01 -19.04 -16.27
CA HIS A 115 7.91 -19.36 -17.20
C HIS A 115 8.13 -18.86 -18.63
N GLY A 116 9.19 -18.08 -18.89
CA GLY A 116 9.48 -17.51 -20.21
C GLY A 116 8.37 -16.59 -20.73
N VAL A 117 7.70 -15.86 -19.82
CA VAL A 117 6.57 -14.99 -20.18
C VAL A 117 6.76 -13.53 -19.79
N GLY A 118 7.67 -13.21 -18.85
CA GLY A 118 7.78 -11.88 -18.23
C GLY A 118 7.85 -10.74 -19.23
N VAL A 119 8.90 -10.68 -20.04
CA VAL A 119 9.09 -9.56 -20.97
C VAL A 119 8.06 -9.55 -22.12
N SER A 120 7.53 -10.71 -22.54
CA SER A 120 6.46 -10.76 -23.52
C SER A 120 5.12 -10.26 -22.95
N VAL A 121 4.88 -10.46 -21.65
CA VAL A 121 3.75 -9.87 -20.92
C VAL A 121 3.91 -8.35 -20.82
N VAL A 122 5.10 -7.84 -20.49
CA VAL A 122 5.39 -6.40 -20.50
C VAL A 122 5.10 -5.80 -21.87
N ASN A 123 5.55 -6.46 -22.95
CA ASN A 123 5.26 -6.01 -24.31
C ASN A 123 3.77 -5.99 -24.60
N ALA A 124 3.04 -7.04 -24.22
CA ALA A 124 1.59 -7.12 -24.44
C ALA A 124 0.80 -6.02 -23.73
N LEU A 125 1.27 -5.60 -22.55
CA LEU A 125 0.60 -4.62 -21.68
C LEU A 125 1.13 -3.19 -21.85
N SER A 126 2.00 -2.97 -22.86
CA SER A 126 2.57 -1.66 -23.19
C SER A 126 1.93 -1.11 -24.46
N LYS A 127 1.56 0.17 -24.44
CA LYS A 127 1.14 0.88 -25.68
C LYS A 127 2.30 1.01 -26.66
N LYS A 128 3.53 1.08 -26.16
CA LYS A 128 4.77 1.05 -26.92
C LYS A 128 5.86 0.36 -26.11
N LEU A 129 6.70 -0.42 -26.77
CA LEU A 129 7.93 -0.98 -26.22
C LEU A 129 9.03 -0.90 -27.25
N VAL A 130 10.23 -0.49 -26.81
CA VAL A 130 11.43 -0.40 -27.63
C VAL A 130 12.50 -1.30 -26.99
N ALA A 131 12.99 -2.26 -27.76
CA ALA A 131 14.10 -3.11 -27.33
C ALA A 131 15.36 -2.72 -28.14
N THR A 132 16.42 -2.43 -27.42
CA THR A 132 17.75 -2.16 -27.97
C THR A 132 18.74 -3.16 -27.39
N VAL A 133 19.50 -3.83 -28.22
CA VAL A 133 20.49 -4.83 -27.81
C VAL A 133 21.84 -4.49 -28.39
N GLU A 134 22.84 -4.42 -27.52
CA GLU A 134 24.24 -4.27 -27.86
C GLU A 134 24.92 -5.64 -27.81
N ARG A 135 25.23 -6.21 -28.97
CA ARG A 135 25.81 -7.56 -29.07
C ARG A 135 26.62 -7.72 -30.36
N ASN A 136 27.66 -8.55 -30.33
CA ASN A 136 28.51 -8.87 -31.50
C ASN A 136 29.13 -7.64 -32.18
N GLY A 137 29.33 -6.54 -31.45
CA GLY A 137 29.92 -5.30 -32.00
C GLY A 137 28.90 -4.35 -32.66
N GLU A 138 27.64 -4.69 -32.64
CA GLU A 138 26.54 -3.94 -33.28
C GLU A 138 25.43 -3.61 -32.27
N ILE A 139 24.65 -2.57 -32.61
CA ILE A 139 23.44 -2.16 -31.87
C ILE A 139 22.23 -2.53 -32.70
N TYR A 140 21.40 -3.40 -32.17
CA TYR A 140 20.14 -3.84 -32.78
C TYR A 140 18.97 -3.16 -32.09
N ARG A 141 17.94 -2.83 -32.88
CA ARG A 141 16.72 -2.20 -32.34
C ARG A 141 15.47 -2.77 -33.00
N GLN A 142 14.41 -2.91 -32.19
CA GLN A 142 13.07 -3.25 -32.67
C GLN A 142 12.03 -2.59 -31.79
N GLU A 143 10.92 -2.13 -32.41
CA GLU A 143 9.82 -1.47 -31.73
C GLU A 143 8.54 -2.30 -31.81
N PHE A 144 7.75 -2.22 -30.75
CA PHE A 144 6.53 -2.98 -30.58
C PHE A 144 5.42 -2.05 -30.06
N SER A 145 4.17 -2.44 -30.35
CA SER A 145 2.98 -1.82 -29.77
C SER A 145 1.96 -2.91 -29.45
N GLU A 146 1.45 -2.93 -28.22
CA GLU A 146 0.45 -3.89 -27.75
C GLU A 146 0.81 -5.36 -28.06
N GLY A 147 2.11 -5.67 -27.90
CA GLY A 147 2.64 -7.02 -28.19
C GLY A 147 2.89 -7.32 -29.66
N LYS A 148 2.66 -6.38 -30.58
CA LYS A 148 2.87 -6.54 -32.03
C LYS A 148 4.10 -5.79 -32.50
N VAL A 149 4.84 -6.38 -33.42
CA VAL A 149 5.98 -5.73 -34.09
C VAL A 149 5.48 -4.55 -34.94
N ILE A 150 6.05 -3.37 -34.75
CA ILE A 150 5.73 -2.15 -35.53
C ILE A 150 6.91 -1.59 -36.33
N SER A 151 8.15 -2.12 -36.11
CA SER A 151 9.32 -1.78 -36.89
C SER A 151 10.05 -3.01 -37.38
N GLU A 152 10.85 -2.87 -38.45
CA GLU A 152 11.78 -3.92 -38.86
C GLU A 152 12.88 -4.10 -37.81
N PHE A 153 13.30 -5.34 -37.57
CA PHE A 153 14.50 -5.65 -36.80
C PHE A 153 15.73 -5.26 -37.61
N GLY A 154 16.62 -4.45 -37.06
CA GLY A 154 17.80 -4.01 -37.80
C GLY A 154 18.92 -3.45 -36.95
N VAL A 155 20.10 -3.36 -37.56
CA VAL A 155 21.29 -2.71 -36.97
C VAL A 155 21.15 -1.21 -37.14
N ILE A 156 21.24 -0.46 -36.02
CA ILE A 156 21.18 1.00 -35.99
C ILE A 156 22.53 1.66 -35.72
N GLY A 157 23.54 0.87 -35.30
CA GLY A 157 24.86 1.40 -34.97
C GLY A 157 25.87 0.30 -34.63
N LYS A 158 27.05 0.74 -34.18
CA LYS A 158 28.11 -0.13 -33.66
C LYS A 158 28.37 0.16 -32.19
N SER A 159 28.62 -0.87 -31.40
CA SER A 159 29.00 -0.74 -30.01
C SER A 159 30.18 -1.65 -29.67
N LYS A 160 31.00 -1.22 -28.69
CA LYS A 160 32.03 -2.08 -28.07
C LYS A 160 31.53 -2.74 -26.78
N LYS A 161 30.34 -2.36 -26.34
CA LYS A 161 29.69 -2.89 -25.14
C LYS A 161 28.73 -4.02 -25.49
N THR A 162 28.29 -4.73 -24.47
CA THR A 162 27.18 -5.66 -24.56
C THR A 162 26.12 -5.26 -23.54
N GLY A 163 24.85 -5.57 -23.80
CA GLY A 163 23.77 -5.29 -22.88
C GLY A 163 22.41 -5.30 -23.57
N THR A 164 21.38 -5.16 -22.74
CA THR A 164 19.99 -5.02 -23.20
C THR A 164 19.39 -3.77 -22.58
N THR A 165 18.67 -2.99 -23.40
CA THR A 165 17.85 -1.88 -22.95
C THR A 165 16.42 -2.09 -23.40
N ILE A 166 15.50 -2.09 -22.45
CA ILE A 166 14.05 -2.16 -22.69
C ILE A 166 13.42 -0.86 -22.20
N GLU A 167 12.81 -0.13 -23.11
CA GLU A 167 11.99 1.04 -22.80
C GLU A 167 10.53 0.71 -23.08
N PHE A 168 9.64 0.99 -22.13
CA PHE A 168 8.21 0.69 -22.31
C PHE A 168 7.31 1.77 -21.71
N TRP A 169 6.18 1.96 -22.34
CA TRP A 169 5.09 2.85 -21.89
C TRP A 169 3.89 1.98 -21.49
N PRO A 170 3.45 1.97 -20.24
CA PRO A 170 2.25 1.25 -19.83
C PRO A 170 1.03 1.66 -20.65
N ASP A 171 0.14 0.71 -20.92
CA ASP A 171 -1.08 0.97 -21.68
C ASP A 171 -2.19 1.47 -20.74
N ASP A 172 -2.59 2.72 -20.92
CA ASP A 172 -3.66 3.39 -20.16
C ASP A 172 -5.07 2.81 -20.40
N GLN A 173 -5.25 1.96 -21.41
CA GLN A 173 -6.49 1.20 -21.60
C GLN A 173 -6.57 -0.07 -20.73
N ILE A 174 -5.46 -0.48 -20.14
CA ILE A 174 -5.35 -1.69 -19.30
C ILE A 174 -5.18 -1.31 -17.84
N PHE A 175 -4.28 -0.38 -17.55
CA PHE A 175 -3.97 0.04 -16.18
C PHE A 175 -4.88 1.16 -15.71
N GLU A 176 -5.41 1.02 -14.49
CA GLU A 176 -6.21 2.05 -13.82
C GLU A 176 -5.35 3.24 -13.38
N VAL A 177 -4.04 2.99 -13.14
CA VAL A 177 -3.02 3.98 -12.79
C VAL A 177 -1.80 3.72 -13.66
N THR A 178 -1.23 4.74 -14.27
CA THR A 178 -0.03 4.65 -15.10
C THR A 178 1.18 5.37 -14.50
N GLU A 179 1.03 5.93 -13.29
CA GLU A 179 2.10 6.61 -12.57
C GLU A 179 2.84 5.64 -11.64
N PHE A 180 4.15 5.58 -11.81
CA PHE A 180 5.03 4.77 -10.98
C PHE A 180 5.30 5.46 -9.64
N ASP A 181 5.36 4.70 -8.55
CA ASP A 181 5.74 5.19 -7.23
C ASP A 181 7.24 4.98 -6.98
N TYR A 182 7.95 6.08 -6.75
CA TYR A 182 9.40 6.08 -6.53
C TYR A 182 9.80 5.25 -5.30
N GLU A 183 9.12 5.44 -4.16
CA GLU A 183 9.52 4.84 -2.88
C GLU A 183 9.35 3.31 -2.89
N ILE A 184 8.27 2.84 -3.51
CA ILE A 184 8.03 1.39 -3.68
C ILE A 184 9.13 0.77 -4.56
N LEU A 185 9.47 1.40 -5.66
CA LEU A 185 10.52 0.93 -6.58
C LEU A 185 11.91 1.00 -5.94
N ALA A 186 12.25 2.12 -5.30
CA ALA A 186 13.52 2.30 -4.59
C ALA A 186 13.71 1.24 -3.49
N LYS A 187 12.65 0.93 -2.72
CA LYS A 187 12.66 -0.14 -1.73
C LYS A 187 12.99 -1.50 -2.36
N ARG A 188 12.35 -1.82 -3.48
CA ARG A 188 12.60 -3.09 -4.20
C ARG A 188 14.01 -3.17 -4.76
N PHE A 189 14.51 -2.11 -5.37
CA PHE A 189 15.88 -2.10 -5.92
C PHE A 189 16.93 -2.18 -4.81
N ARG A 190 16.70 -1.57 -3.68
CA ARG A 190 17.54 -1.69 -2.48
C ARG A 190 17.57 -3.15 -1.98
N GLU A 191 16.42 -3.84 -1.89
CA GLU A 191 16.34 -5.26 -1.53
C GLU A 191 17.16 -6.13 -2.51
N LEU A 192 17.03 -5.91 -3.83
CA LEU A 192 17.76 -6.62 -4.85
C LEU A 192 19.28 -6.41 -4.76
N ALA A 193 19.73 -5.19 -4.46
CA ALA A 193 21.15 -4.88 -4.29
C ALA A 193 21.74 -5.55 -3.03
N TYR A 194 20.99 -5.66 -1.93
CA TYR A 194 21.42 -6.44 -0.76
C TYR A 194 21.53 -7.94 -1.05
N LEU A 195 20.62 -8.50 -1.85
CA LEU A 195 20.64 -9.90 -2.22
C LEU A 195 21.77 -10.24 -3.20
N ASN A 196 22.34 -9.24 -3.88
CA ASN A 196 23.37 -9.39 -4.89
C ASN A 196 24.52 -8.39 -4.68
N PRO A 197 25.44 -8.66 -3.75
CA PRO A 197 26.49 -7.71 -3.34
C PRO A 197 27.41 -7.19 -4.44
N LYS A 198 27.44 -7.87 -5.60
CA LYS A 198 28.29 -7.51 -6.75
C LYS A 198 27.61 -6.59 -7.75
N ILE A 199 26.33 -6.28 -7.54
CA ILE A 199 25.53 -5.48 -8.48
C ILE A 199 25.43 -4.06 -7.99
N THR A 200 25.46 -3.12 -8.93
CA THR A 200 25.06 -1.73 -8.72
C THR A 200 23.74 -1.49 -9.46
N ILE A 201 22.72 -1.03 -8.78
CA ILE A 201 21.45 -0.62 -9.38
C ILE A 201 21.35 0.89 -9.25
N ASN A 202 21.34 1.61 -10.37
CA ASN A 202 21.11 3.03 -10.42
C ASN A 202 19.64 3.29 -10.75
N PHE A 203 18.95 4.03 -9.91
CA PHE A 203 17.56 4.38 -10.13
C PHE A 203 17.38 5.89 -10.21
N LYS A 204 16.76 6.33 -11.30
CA LYS A 204 16.52 7.74 -11.58
C LYS A 204 15.04 7.94 -11.96
N ASP A 205 14.39 8.90 -11.31
CA ASP A 205 13.05 9.34 -11.66
C ASP A 205 13.10 10.82 -12.05
N ASN A 206 13.00 11.07 -13.35
CA ASN A 206 13.08 12.43 -13.90
C ASN A 206 11.83 13.26 -13.62
N ARG A 207 10.70 12.63 -13.27
CA ARG A 207 9.45 13.34 -12.95
C ARG A 207 9.59 14.11 -11.64
N VAL A 208 10.32 13.54 -10.68
CA VAL A 208 10.51 14.10 -9.33
C VAL A 208 11.97 14.52 -9.06
N GLY A 209 12.87 14.38 -10.04
CA GLY A 209 14.29 14.75 -9.92
C GLY A 209 15.07 13.91 -8.90
N LYS A 210 14.57 12.72 -8.52
CA LYS A 210 15.23 11.82 -7.58
C LYS A 210 16.20 10.88 -8.30
N HIS A 211 17.34 10.63 -7.66
CA HIS A 211 18.36 9.69 -8.13
C HIS A 211 19.03 9.00 -6.96
N GLU A 212 19.05 7.68 -6.95
CA GLU A 212 19.76 6.86 -5.96
C GLU A 212 20.58 5.76 -6.66
N SER A 213 21.69 5.37 -6.04
CA SER A 213 22.51 4.23 -6.47
C SER A 213 22.60 3.24 -5.31
N PHE A 214 22.22 2.00 -5.56
CA PHE A 214 22.18 0.93 -4.57
C PHE A 214 23.31 -0.05 -4.85
N HIS A 215 24.25 -0.16 -3.90
CA HIS A 215 25.35 -1.12 -3.92
C HIS A 215 25.74 -1.44 -2.47
N PHE A 216 25.67 -2.72 -2.07
CA PHE A 216 25.86 -3.13 -0.68
C PHE A 216 26.80 -4.34 -0.60
N GLU A 217 28.10 -4.09 -0.43
CA GLU A 217 29.12 -5.14 -0.34
C GLU A 217 28.89 -6.13 0.81
N GLY A 218 28.29 -5.70 1.91
CA GLY A 218 27.95 -6.53 3.06
C GLY A 218 26.77 -7.48 2.85
N GLY A 219 26.07 -7.37 1.72
CA GLY A 219 24.98 -8.27 1.33
C GLY A 219 23.85 -8.34 2.37
N ILE A 220 23.26 -9.53 2.53
CA ILE A 220 22.16 -9.74 3.47
C ILE A 220 22.56 -9.59 4.95
N SER A 221 23.86 -9.69 5.28
CA SER A 221 24.38 -9.40 6.62
C SER A 221 24.28 -7.90 6.95
N GLN A 222 24.57 -7.04 5.98
CA GLN A 222 24.34 -5.61 6.10
C GLN A 222 22.83 -5.32 6.11
N PHE A 223 22.06 -5.99 5.26
CA PHE A 223 20.62 -5.79 5.19
C PHE A 223 19.91 -6.03 6.53
N VAL A 224 20.23 -7.14 7.23
CA VAL A 224 19.64 -7.43 8.54
C VAL A 224 20.04 -6.38 9.59
N THR A 225 21.25 -5.83 9.49
CA THR A 225 21.72 -4.75 10.37
C THR A 225 20.99 -3.44 10.09
N ASP A 226 20.81 -3.10 8.82
CA ASP A 226 20.13 -1.86 8.40
C ASP A 226 18.61 -1.90 8.66
N LEU A 227 18.03 -3.11 8.65
CA LEU A 227 16.64 -3.33 9.08
C LEU A 227 16.44 -3.13 10.58
N ASN A 228 17.50 -3.32 11.38
CA ASN A 228 17.41 -3.17 12.83
C ASN A 228 17.52 -1.71 13.23
N LYS A 229 16.44 -1.14 13.73
CA LYS A 229 16.36 0.24 14.25
C LYS A 229 16.42 0.32 15.78
N LYS A 230 16.61 -0.83 16.45
CA LYS A 230 16.61 -0.95 17.92
C LYS A 230 17.96 -1.39 18.46
N GLU A 231 18.08 -1.39 19.78
CA GLU A 231 19.26 -1.95 20.42
C GLU A 231 19.38 -3.45 20.10
N ALA A 232 20.48 -3.81 19.45
CA ALA A 232 20.74 -5.19 19.08
C ALA A 232 21.26 -5.98 20.29
N LEU A 233 20.67 -7.13 20.57
CA LEU A 233 21.13 -8.06 21.60
C LEU A 233 22.28 -8.94 21.10
N THR A 234 22.41 -9.09 19.78
CA THR A 234 23.46 -9.86 19.13
C THR A 234 24.02 -9.10 17.94
N LYS A 235 25.22 -9.44 17.52
CA LYS A 235 25.70 -9.06 16.17
C LYS A 235 24.89 -9.76 15.09
N ALA A 236 25.02 -9.29 13.86
CA ALA A 236 24.45 -9.99 12.70
C ALA A 236 25.16 -11.36 12.55
N ILE A 237 24.40 -12.43 12.60
CA ILE A 237 24.84 -13.80 12.38
C ILE A 237 24.56 -14.11 10.91
N PHE A 238 25.59 -14.45 10.14
CA PHE A 238 25.47 -14.75 8.72
C PHE A 238 26.08 -16.10 8.38
N PHE A 239 25.41 -16.85 7.52
CA PHE A 239 25.99 -18.02 6.89
C PHE A 239 25.49 -18.22 5.46
N SER A 240 26.33 -18.86 4.65
CA SER A 240 26.02 -19.32 3.31
C SER A 240 26.48 -20.76 3.16
N VAL A 241 25.60 -21.64 2.71
CA VAL A 241 25.83 -23.08 2.57
C VAL A 241 25.27 -23.55 1.24
N ASP A 242 26.10 -24.31 0.49
CA ASP A 242 25.69 -25.02 -0.71
C ASP A 242 25.40 -26.47 -0.35
N GLU A 243 24.16 -26.93 -0.50
CA GLU A 243 23.77 -28.33 -0.22
C GLU A 243 22.78 -28.84 -1.26
N GLU A 244 23.06 -29.97 -1.88
CA GLU A 244 22.20 -30.63 -2.88
C GLU A 244 21.72 -29.69 -4.00
N ASP A 245 22.62 -28.90 -4.59
CA ASP A 245 22.31 -27.86 -5.60
C ASP A 245 21.45 -26.68 -5.13
N VAL A 246 21.18 -26.59 -3.83
CA VAL A 246 20.52 -25.44 -3.22
C VAL A 246 21.51 -24.59 -2.46
N ASN A 247 21.66 -23.32 -2.83
CA ASN A 247 22.40 -22.37 -2.02
C ASN A 247 21.47 -21.77 -0.98
N VAL A 248 21.87 -21.80 0.29
CA VAL A 248 21.11 -21.27 1.44
C VAL A 248 21.92 -20.16 2.08
N GLU A 249 21.43 -18.94 2.00
CA GLU A 249 21.99 -17.77 2.67
C GLU A 249 21.03 -17.29 3.75
N VAL A 250 21.51 -17.13 4.97
CA VAL A 250 20.73 -16.64 6.09
C VAL A 250 21.51 -15.58 6.83
N ALA A 251 20.87 -14.46 7.11
CA ALA A 251 21.34 -13.45 8.05
C ALA A 251 20.28 -13.22 9.12
N LEU A 252 20.69 -13.16 10.39
CA LEU A 252 19.77 -12.91 11.49
C LEU A 252 20.45 -12.13 12.63
N LEU A 253 19.66 -11.41 13.40
CA LEU A 253 20.02 -10.82 14.67
C LEU A 253 18.81 -10.77 15.62
N TYR A 254 19.07 -10.58 16.89
CA TYR A 254 18.05 -10.38 17.89
C TYR A 254 18.13 -8.97 18.48
N ASN A 255 16.98 -8.39 18.76
CA ASN A 255 16.84 -7.12 19.45
C ASN A 255 15.91 -7.23 20.68
N ASP A 256 15.64 -6.14 21.36
CA ASP A 256 14.82 -6.08 22.57
C ASP A 256 13.31 -6.01 22.30
N THR A 257 12.87 -6.01 21.03
CA THR A 257 11.44 -5.96 20.66
C THR A 257 10.71 -7.27 20.92
N TYR A 258 9.38 -7.26 20.76
CA TYR A 258 8.52 -8.43 20.94
C TYR A 258 8.01 -9.00 19.60
N SER A 259 8.30 -8.32 18.50
CA SER A 259 7.87 -8.70 17.14
C SER A 259 8.95 -9.50 16.41
N GLU A 260 8.51 -10.39 15.52
CA GLU A 260 9.35 -11.02 14.51
C GLU A 260 9.34 -10.18 13.23
N ASN A 261 10.49 -10.00 12.59
CA ASN A 261 10.62 -9.43 11.25
C ASN A 261 11.45 -10.40 10.40
N LEU A 262 10.77 -11.22 9.60
CA LEU A 262 11.40 -12.22 8.76
C LEU A 262 11.08 -11.95 7.30
N LEU A 263 12.12 -11.71 6.49
CA LEU A 263 12.03 -11.58 5.04
C LEU A 263 12.55 -12.85 4.39
N SER A 264 11.81 -13.40 3.44
CA SER A 264 12.21 -14.61 2.73
C SER A 264 12.23 -14.40 1.21
N PHE A 265 13.24 -15.00 0.56
CA PHE A 265 13.50 -14.84 -0.87
C PHE A 265 13.87 -16.19 -1.52
N VAL A 266 13.45 -16.37 -2.75
CA VAL A 266 13.81 -17.51 -3.60
C VAL A 266 14.25 -16.98 -4.96
N ASN A 267 15.50 -17.23 -5.34
CA ASN A 267 16.09 -16.71 -6.59
C ASN A 267 15.87 -15.19 -6.72
N ASN A 268 16.14 -14.45 -5.66
CA ASN A 268 15.93 -13.00 -5.52
C ASN A 268 14.45 -12.53 -5.55
N ILE A 269 13.49 -13.43 -5.70
CA ILE A 269 12.07 -13.11 -5.64
C ILE A 269 11.61 -13.14 -4.19
N LYS A 270 10.97 -12.06 -3.73
CA LYS A 270 10.37 -11.99 -2.40
C LYS A 270 9.18 -12.94 -2.29
N THR A 271 9.12 -13.70 -1.19
CA THR A 271 8.02 -14.63 -0.90
C THR A 271 7.24 -14.16 0.32
N PRO A 272 6.31 -13.19 0.17
CA PRO A 272 5.58 -12.62 1.29
C PRO A 272 4.71 -13.63 2.04
N ASP A 273 4.25 -14.67 1.36
CA ASP A 273 3.49 -15.78 1.95
C ASP A 273 4.39 -16.91 2.49
N GLY A 274 5.72 -16.67 2.52
CA GLY A 274 6.71 -17.62 3.01
C GLY A 274 6.91 -18.84 2.10
N GLY A 275 6.97 -20.02 2.70
CA GLY A 275 7.14 -21.27 1.99
C GLY A 275 8.02 -22.27 2.71
N THR A 276 8.46 -23.30 1.97
CA THR A 276 9.22 -24.42 2.54
C THR A 276 10.60 -24.02 3.07
N HIS A 277 11.26 -23.03 2.48
CA HIS A 277 12.55 -22.49 2.93
C HIS A 277 12.40 -21.75 4.27
N GLU A 278 11.38 -20.91 4.41
CA GLU A 278 11.09 -20.23 5.67
C GLU A 278 10.70 -21.23 6.77
N ALA A 279 9.81 -22.18 6.46
CA ALA A 279 9.44 -23.22 7.39
C ALA A 279 10.65 -24.05 7.84
N GLY A 280 11.60 -24.33 6.92
CA GLY A 280 12.87 -25.00 7.21
C GLY A 280 13.73 -24.18 8.19
N PHE A 281 13.92 -22.89 7.94
CA PHE A 281 14.66 -21.99 8.83
C PHE A 281 14.03 -21.94 10.24
N ARG A 282 12.71 -21.69 10.33
CA ARG A 282 11.98 -21.64 11.61
C ARG A 282 12.15 -22.95 12.40
N MET A 283 12.10 -24.09 11.73
CA MET A 283 12.30 -25.40 12.36
C MET A 283 13.72 -25.60 12.86
N GLY A 284 14.74 -25.27 12.02
CA GLY A 284 16.15 -25.35 12.38
C GLY A 284 16.51 -24.46 13.56
N LEU A 285 16.10 -23.18 13.52
CA LEU A 285 16.32 -22.20 14.57
C LEU A 285 15.67 -22.64 15.90
N THR A 286 14.42 -23.08 15.86
CA THR A 286 13.71 -23.56 17.06
C THR A 286 14.44 -24.73 17.70
N ARG A 287 14.90 -25.67 16.89
CA ARG A 287 15.64 -26.86 17.36
C ARG A 287 16.97 -26.50 18.02
N VAL A 288 17.76 -25.60 17.42
CA VAL A 288 19.03 -25.14 17.99
C VAL A 288 18.83 -24.49 19.35
N ILE A 289 17.92 -23.53 19.44
CA ILE A 289 17.69 -22.78 20.68
C ILE A 289 17.13 -23.71 21.76
N SER A 290 16.21 -24.61 21.41
CA SER A 290 15.68 -25.59 22.35
C SER A 290 16.78 -26.51 22.90
N ASN A 291 17.67 -27.03 22.05
CA ASN A 291 18.81 -27.85 22.47
C ASN A 291 19.79 -27.06 23.36
N TYR A 292 20.04 -25.79 23.01
CA TYR A 292 20.93 -24.94 23.81
C TYR A 292 20.34 -24.64 25.19
N ILE A 293 19.04 -24.40 25.30
CA ILE A 293 18.31 -24.23 26.56
C ILE A 293 18.38 -25.52 27.39
N GLU A 294 18.13 -26.67 26.76
CA GLU A 294 18.22 -27.97 27.44
C GLU A 294 19.61 -28.24 28.03
N ALA A 295 20.65 -27.87 27.32
CA ALA A 295 22.03 -28.02 27.79
C ALA A 295 22.41 -27.04 28.88
N ASN A 296 22.05 -25.75 28.77
CA ASN A 296 22.65 -24.65 29.53
C ASN A 296 21.71 -23.99 30.55
N ALA A 297 20.38 -24.16 30.47
CA ALA A 297 19.46 -23.54 31.40
C ALA A 297 19.42 -24.26 32.76
N SER A 298 19.07 -23.53 33.82
CA SER A 298 18.84 -24.12 35.14
C SER A 298 17.63 -25.04 35.15
N ALA A 299 17.58 -25.99 36.13
CA ALA A 299 16.44 -26.92 36.26
C ALA A 299 15.07 -26.21 36.30
N ARG A 300 14.99 -25.07 36.99
CA ARG A 300 13.75 -24.27 37.09
C ARG A 300 13.36 -23.61 35.77
N GLU A 301 14.31 -23.32 34.91
CA GLU A 301 14.07 -22.69 33.58
C GLU A 301 13.66 -23.72 32.54
N LYS A 302 14.11 -24.97 32.67
CA LYS A 302 13.76 -26.09 31.81
C LYS A 302 12.30 -26.52 31.97
N ASP A 303 11.63 -26.18 33.09
CA ASP A 303 10.20 -26.45 33.30
C ASP A 303 9.31 -25.65 32.35
N ASN A 304 9.81 -24.57 31.74
CA ASN A 304 9.06 -23.79 30.76
C ASN A 304 9.17 -24.44 29.37
N LYS A 305 8.08 -24.96 28.86
CA LYS A 305 8.03 -25.50 27.50
C LYS A 305 8.16 -24.37 26.48
N ILE A 306 9.27 -24.36 25.75
CA ILE A 306 9.55 -23.39 24.69
C ILE A 306 8.77 -23.74 23.42
N THR A 307 8.18 -22.74 22.77
CA THR A 307 7.53 -22.87 21.44
C THR A 307 8.35 -22.12 20.39
N GLY A 308 8.02 -22.36 19.10
CA GLY A 308 8.64 -21.63 18.01
C GLY A 308 8.48 -20.11 18.09
N ASP A 309 7.33 -19.63 18.55
CA ASP A 309 7.06 -18.20 18.69
C ASP A 309 7.91 -17.55 19.80
N ASP A 310 8.13 -18.24 20.92
CA ASP A 310 9.01 -17.76 21.97
C ASP A 310 10.45 -17.58 21.47
N VAL A 311 10.88 -18.44 20.55
CA VAL A 311 12.20 -18.40 19.92
C VAL A 311 12.35 -17.22 18.97
N ARG A 312 11.26 -16.80 18.34
CA ARG A 312 11.27 -15.74 17.31
C ARG A 312 10.95 -14.35 17.85
N GLU A 313 10.65 -14.22 19.14
CA GLU A 313 10.45 -12.90 19.74
C GLU A 313 11.73 -12.05 19.67
N GLY A 314 11.64 -10.90 19.01
CA GLY A 314 12.77 -9.99 18.78
C GLY A 314 13.71 -10.42 17.67
N LEU A 315 13.35 -11.41 16.85
CA LEU A 315 14.13 -11.87 15.71
C LEU A 315 13.96 -10.94 14.51
N ILE A 316 15.07 -10.51 13.92
CA ILE A 316 15.12 -10.00 12.55
C ILE A 316 15.91 -11.01 11.74
N ALA A 317 15.36 -11.51 10.64
CA ALA A 317 16.01 -12.52 9.81
C ALA A 317 15.72 -12.33 8.33
N ILE A 318 16.70 -12.66 7.51
CA ILE A 318 16.60 -12.74 6.05
C ILE A 318 16.99 -14.15 5.66
N VAL A 319 16.10 -14.83 4.93
CA VAL A 319 16.32 -16.18 4.41
C VAL A 319 16.27 -16.11 2.90
N SER A 320 17.39 -16.27 2.24
CA SER A 320 17.52 -16.28 0.79
C SER A 320 18.00 -17.66 0.32
N VAL A 321 17.24 -18.27 -0.59
CA VAL A 321 17.64 -19.54 -1.20
C VAL A 321 17.74 -19.40 -2.71
N LYS A 322 18.75 -20.02 -3.30
CA LYS A 322 18.90 -20.16 -4.74
C LYS A 322 18.63 -21.62 -5.10
N VAL A 323 17.59 -21.83 -5.87
CA VAL A 323 17.02 -23.15 -6.19
C VAL A 323 16.95 -23.31 -7.70
N PRO A 324 17.45 -24.42 -8.30
CA PRO A 324 17.46 -24.58 -9.76
C PRO A 324 16.08 -24.58 -10.41
N GLU A 325 15.09 -25.24 -9.83
CA GLU A 325 13.73 -25.36 -10.36
C GLU A 325 12.70 -25.16 -9.22
N PRO A 326 12.51 -23.94 -8.73
CA PRO A 326 11.55 -23.71 -7.66
C PRO A 326 10.10 -23.85 -8.16
N GLN A 327 9.28 -24.51 -7.34
CA GLN A 327 7.84 -24.58 -7.56
C GLN A 327 7.14 -23.58 -6.64
N PHE A 328 6.42 -22.63 -7.23
CA PHE A 328 5.68 -21.63 -6.50
C PHE A 328 4.17 -21.91 -6.50
N GLU A 329 3.48 -21.48 -5.45
CA GLU A 329 2.01 -21.42 -5.43
C GLU A 329 1.57 -20.15 -6.17
N GLY A 330 1.16 -20.31 -7.44
CA GLY A 330 0.65 -19.20 -8.28
C GLY A 330 1.71 -18.41 -9.06
N GLN A 331 1.23 -17.56 -9.98
CA GLN A 331 2.07 -16.80 -10.91
C GLN A 331 2.82 -15.64 -10.23
N THR A 332 2.27 -15.07 -9.19
CA THR A 332 2.90 -13.98 -8.42
C THR A 332 4.09 -14.45 -7.57
N LYS A 333 4.36 -15.77 -7.54
CA LYS A 333 5.50 -16.40 -6.85
C LYS A 333 5.60 -16.07 -5.35
N GLY A 334 4.46 -15.74 -4.70
CA GLY A 334 4.43 -15.32 -3.30
C GLY A 334 4.83 -16.38 -2.28
N LYS A 335 4.77 -17.69 -2.63
CA LYS A 335 5.05 -18.79 -1.73
C LYS A 335 5.78 -19.94 -2.41
N LEU A 336 6.88 -20.41 -1.78
CA LEU A 336 7.62 -21.58 -2.27
C LEU A 336 6.96 -22.88 -1.84
N GLY A 337 6.60 -23.72 -2.83
CA GLY A 337 6.00 -25.04 -2.64
C GLY A 337 6.97 -26.22 -2.64
N SER A 338 8.20 -26.05 -3.15
CA SER A 338 9.21 -27.12 -3.30
C SER A 338 9.54 -27.81 -1.96
N THR A 339 8.98 -28.99 -1.72
CA THR A 339 9.03 -29.66 -0.39
C THR A 339 10.43 -30.08 0.03
N TYR A 340 11.32 -30.40 -0.91
CA TYR A 340 12.70 -30.83 -0.64
C TYR A 340 13.58 -29.71 -0.07
N VAL A 341 13.22 -28.44 -0.26
CA VAL A 341 13.99 -27.28 0.25
C VAL A 341 13.90 -27.19 1.78
N ARG A 342 12.79 -27.58 2.37
CA ARG A 342 12.58 -27.49 3.84
C ARG A 342 13.60 -28.26 4.66
N PRO A 343 13.87 -29.56 4.43
CA PRO A 343 14.89 -30.29 5.19
C PRO A 343 16.31 -29.75 4.96
N ILE A 344 16.63 -29.27 3.75
CA ILE A 344 17.93 -28.68 3.43
C ILE A 344 18.17 -27.42 4.26
N VAL A 345 17.24 -26.46 4.22
CA VAL A 345 17.37 -25.21 4.99
C VAL A 345 17.36 -25.49 6.50
N SER A 346 16.54 -26.44 6.96
CA SER A 346 16.50 -26.82 8.39
C SER A 346 17.82 -27.43 8.86
N LYS A 347 18.44 -28.29 8.04
CA LYS A 347 19.74 -28.90 8.35
C LYS A 347 20.85 -27.83 8.38
N ALA A 348 20.96 -27.02 7.31
CA ALA A 348 21.95 -25.97 7.20
C ALA A 348 21.87 -24.98 8.39
N SER A 349 20.65 -24.54 8.72
CA SER A 349 20.43 -23.64 9.86
C SER A 349 20.79 -24.29 11.19
N PHE A 350 20.41 -25.57 11.38
CA PHE A 350 20.72 -26.30 12.62
C PHE A 350 22.22 -26.47 12.82
N GLU A 351 22.95 -26.96 11.81
CA GLU A 351 24.37 -27.24 11.91
C GLU A 351 25.22 -25.99 12.12
N TYR A 352 24.94 -24.94 11.33
CA TYR A 352 25.69 -23.69 11.44
C TYR A 352 25.41 -22.97 12.78
N LEU A 353 24.14 -22.81 13.15
CA LEU A 353 23.78 -22.10 14.37
C LEU A 353 24.22 -22.86 15.64
N THR A 354 24.24 -24.20 15.60
CA THR A 354 24.79 -24.99 16.72
C THR A 354 26.27 -24.65 16.92
N LYS A 355 27.07 -24.69 15.86
CA LYS A 355 28.48 -24.33 15.89
C LYS A 355 28.67 -22.87 16.35
N TYR A 356 27.89 -21.95 15.80
CA TYR A 356 27.95 -20.52 16.17
C TYR A 356 27.68 -20.32 17.68
N PHE A 357 26.71 -21.01 18.25
CA PHE A 357 26.37 -20.90 19.68
C PHE A 357 27.48 -21.45 20.58
N GLU A 358 28.17 -22.50 20.15
CA GLU A 358 29.34 -23.03 20.86
C GLU A 358 30.51 -22.03 20.84
N GLU A 359 30.75 -21.37 19.71
CA GLU A 359 31.83 -20.41 19.52
C GLU A 359 31.51 -19.03 20.16
N ASN A 360 30.22 -18.66 20.31
CA ASN A 360 29.75 -17.36 20.78
C ASN A 360 28.79 -17.48 21.99
N PRO A 361 29.26 -17.97 23.15
CA PRO A 361 28.39 -18.30 24.30
C PRO A 361 27.69 -17.08 24.92
N ILE A 362 28.24 -15.88 24.77
CA ILE A 362 27.61 -14.65 25.28
C ILE A 362 26.35 -14.33 24.49
N GLU A 363 26.41 -14.37 23.17
CA GLU A 363 25.30 -14.09 22.29
C GLU A 363 24.25 -15.22 22.36
N ALA A 364 24.69 -16.48 22.38
CA ALA A 364 23.81 -17.63 22.56
C ALA A 364 23.02 -17.54 23.88
N LYS A 365 23.66 -17.07 24.97
CA LYS A 365 23.00 -16.85 26.24
C LYS A 365 22.01 -15.68 26.19
N ALA A 366 22.30 -14.62 25.45
CA ALA A 366 21.36 -13.51 25.25
C ALA A 366 20.10 -13.99 24.52
N ILE A 367 20.23 -14.75 23.44
CA ILE A 367 19.11 -15.36 22.70
C ILE A 367 18.32 -16.32 23.58
N MET A 368 19.01 -17.20 24.33
CA MET A 368 18.38 -18.10 25.29
C MET A 368 17.53 -17.34 26.31
N ASN A 369 18.08 -16.30 26.93
CA ASN A 369 17.38 -15.50 27.93
C ASN A 369 16.14 -14.82 27.33
N LYS A 370 16.22 -14.31 26.10
CA LYS A 370 15.11 -13.70 25.38
C LYS A 370 13.98 -14.71 25.17
N ALA A 371 14.29 -15.90 24.64
CA ALA A 371 13.32 -16.97 24.45
C ALA A 371 12.67 -17.45 25.76
N LEU A 372 13.47 -17.58 26.84
CA LEU A 372 12.95 -17.94 28.17
C LEU A 372 12.04 -16.84 28.75
N MET A 373 12.33 -15.55 28.51
CA MET A 373 11.46 -14.46 28.92
C MET A 373 10.15 -14.45 28.14
N ALA A 374 10.17 -14.74 26.83
CA ALA A 374 8.99 -14.87 25.99
C ALA A 374 8.11 -16.02 26.50
N ALA A 375 8.69 -17.20 26.74
CA ALA A 375 7.97 -18.37 27.25
C ALA A 375 7.30 -18.10 28.61
N ARG A 376 8.01 -17.41 29.53
CA ARG A 376 7.43 -17.01 30.83
C ARG A 376 6.26 -16.04 30.65
N GLY A 377 6.38 -15.08 29.71
CA GLY A 377 5.30 -14.16 29.37
C GLY A 377 4.05 -14.90 28.84
N ARG A 378 4.26 -15.84 27.92
CA ARG A 378 3.20 -16.68 27.34
C ARG A 378 2.53 -17.58 28.39
N GLU A 379 3.32 -18.24 29.24
CA GLU A 379 2.78 -19.06 30.34
C GLU A 379 1.98 -18.23 31.37
N ALA A 380 2.45 -17.05 31.71
CA ALA A 380 1.72 -16.12 32.56
C ALA A 380 0.39 -15.69 31.92
N ALA A 381 0.39 -15.43 30.61
CA ALA A 381 -0.79 -15.11 29.84
C ALA A 381 -1.77 -16.29 29.80
N LYS A 382 -1.28 -17.53 29.60
CA LYS A 382 -2.10 -18.75 29.64
C LYS A 382 -2.75 -18.95 31.00
N LYS A 383 -2.01 -18.81 32.10
CA LYS A 383 -2.56 -18.88 33.45
C LYS A 383 -3.61 -17.81 33.72
N ALA A 384 -3.40 -16.59 33.23
CA ALA A 384 -4.39 -15.53 33.33
C ALA A 384 -5.68 -15.88 32.59
N ARG A 385 -5.58 -16.43 31.38
CA ARG A 385 -6.75 -16.93 30.59
C ARG A 385 -7.48 -18.07 31.32
N GLU A 386 -6.77 -19.05 31.87
CA GLU A 386 -7.36 -20.18 32.60
C GLU A 386 -8.08 -19.69 33.86
N LEU A 387 -7.52 -18.71 34.57
CA LEU A 387 -8.18 -18.11 35.74
C LEU A 387 -9.45 -17.35 35.34
N THR A 388 -9.45 -16.67 34.21
CA THR A 388 -10.62 -15.99 33.67
C THR A 388 -11.67 -17.02 33.24
N ARG A 389 -11.29 -18.07 32.51
CA ARG A 389 -12.18 -19.20 32.14
C ARG A 389 -12.77 -19.94 33.39
N LYS A 390 -11.98 -20.15 34.42
CA LYS A 390 -12.47 -20.74 35.68
C LYS A 390 -13.44 -19.84 36.42
N LYS A 391 -13.25 -18.50 36.38
CA LYS A 391 -14.24 -17.54 36.87
C LYS A 391 -15.53 -17.58 36.03
N GLU A 392 -15.42 -17.75 34.73
CA GLU A 392 -16.56 -17.86 33.80
C GLU A 392 -17.28 -19.20 33.91
N SER A 393 -16.58 -20.31 34.18
CA SER A 393 -17.22 -21.63 34.39
C SER A 393 -17.97 -21.75 35.72
N LEU A 394 -17.69 -20.90 36.70
CA LEU A 394 -18.43 -20.78 37.95
C LEU A 394 -19.62 -19.82 37.83
N SER A 395 -19.68 -19.00 36.75
CA SER A 395 -20.83 -18.17 36.39
C SER A 395 -21.35 -18.62 35.03
N VAL A 396 -22.24 -19.61 35.04
CA VAL A 396 -22.91 -20.12 33.83
C VAL A 396 -23.45 -18.97 33.01
N GLY A 397 -22.77 -18.62 31.87
CA GLY A 397 -23.36 -17.82 30.80
C GLY A 397 -23.14 -16.31 30.84
N THR A 398 -22.14 -15.75 31.51
CA THR A 398 -21.94 -14.28 31.47
C THR A 398 -21.02 -13.84 30.34
N LEU A 399 -21.66 -13.43 29.25
CA LEU A 399 -21.10 -12.49 28.26
C LEU A 399 -20.64 -11.21 28.98
N PRO A 400 -19.68 -10.44 28.39
CA PRO A 400 -19.24 -9.18 28.98
C PRO A 400 -20.45 -8.33 29.39
N GLY A 401 -20.49 -7.83 30.62
CA GLY A 401 -21.65 -7.11 31.16
C GLY A 401 -22.06 -5.85 30.35
N LYS A 402 -21.19 -5.41 29.45
CA LYS A 402 -21.45 -4.31 28.52
C LYS A 402 -21.98 -4.74 27.16
N LEU A 403 -21.81 -6.02 26.78
CA LEU A 403 -22.30 -6.55 25.51
C LEU A 403 -23.84 -6.57 25.52
N ALA A 404 -24.45 -5.88 24.59
CA ALA A 404 -25.84 -6.10 24.26
C ALA A 404 -25.93 -7.11 23.11
N ASP A 405 -26.05 -8.39 23.43
CA ASP A 405 -26.06 -9.50 22.45
C ASP A 405 -27.32 -9.50 21.59
N CYS A 406 -27.26 -10.17 20.44
CA CYS A 406 -28.40 -10.42 19.57
C CYS A 406 -29.12 -11.74 19.94
N GLN A 407 -30.31 -11.94 19.38
CA GLN A 407 -31.12 -13.13 19.63
C GLN A 407 -30.68 -14.32 18.77
N SER A 408 -30.30 -14.08 17.51
CA SER A 408 -29.81 -15.12 16.61
C SER A 408 -28.56 -15.79 17.19
N LYS A 409 -28.47 -17.11 17.03
CA LYS A 409 -27.30 -17.93 17.35
C LYS A 409 -26.56 -18.38 16.10
N ASP A 410 -27.07 -18.04 14.92
CA ASP A 410 -26.38 -18.28 13.65
C ASP A 410 -25.36 -17.17 13.40
N PRO A 411 -24.05 -17.50 13.35
CA PRO A 411 -23.02 -16.51 13.10
C PRO A 411 -23.16 -15.83 11.73
N SER A 412 -23.70 -16.53 10.74
CA SER A 412 -23.85 -16.01 9.36
C SER A 412 -24.88 -14.90 9.26
N GLU A 413 -25.87 -14.91 10.13
CA GLU A 413 -26.91 -13.88 10.24
C GLU A 413 -26.54 -12.78 11.22
N SER A 414 -25.60 -13.06 12.15
CA SER A 414 -25.29 -12.20 13.29
C SER A 414 -24.16 -11.23 12.97
N GLU A 415 -24.30 -10.01 13.48
CA GLU A 415 -23.28 -8.96 13.37
C GLU A 415 -23.08 -8.22 14.69
N ILE A 416 -21.87 -7.75 14.94
CA ILE A 416 -21.54 -6.98 16.14
C ILE A 416 -20.96 -5.63 15.77
N TYR A 417 -21.44 -4.57 16.42
CA TYR A 417 -20.88 -3.23 16.34
C TYR A 417 -19.96 -2.96 17.53
N LEU A 418 -18.73 -2.58 17.23
CA LEU A 418 -17.78 -2.01 18.19
C LEU A 418 -17.98 -0.50 18.16
N VAL A 419 -18.60 0.06 19.19
CA VAL A 419 -19.06 1.45 19.22
C VAL A 419 -18.19 2.27 20.16
N GLU A 420 -17.70 3.41 19.69
CA GLU A 420 -16.95 4.34 20.51
C GLU A 420 -17.83 5.01 21.56
N GLY A 421 -17.44 4.86 22.82
CA GLY A 421 -18.05 5.50 23.97
C GLY A 421 -19.40 4.91 24.43
N ASP A 422 -19.72 5.20 25.68
CA ASP A 422 -20.97 4.73 26.30
C ASP A 422 -22.20 5.49 25.76
N SER A 423 -22.04 6.74 25.31
CA SER A 423 -23.14 7.57 24.77
C SER A 423 -23.64 7.03 23.44
N ALA A 424 -22.77 6.92 22.43
CA ALA A 424 -23.12 6.34 21.13
C ALA A 424 -23.52 4.87 21.27
N GLY A 425 -22.87 4.12 22.17
CA GLY A 425 -23.26 2.75 22.53
C GLY A 425 -24.67 2.65 23.09
N GLY A 426 -25.12 3.67 23.84
CA GLY A 426 -26.49 3.77 24.34
C GLY A 426 -27.53 3.97 23.23
N SER A 427 -27.28 4.93 22.32
CA SER A 427 -28.10 5.16 21.14
C SER A 427 -28.14 3.93 20.21
N ALA A 428 -27.01 3.30 19.95
CA ALA A 428 -26.92 2.09 19.14
C ALA A 428 -27.69 0.91 19.75
N LYS A 429 -27.61 0.71 21.09
CA LYS A 429 -28.39 -0.33 21.80
C LYS A 429 -29.90 -0.13 21.67
N GLN A 430 -30.37 1.11 21.63
CA GLN A 430 -31.79 1.42 21.48
C GLN A 430 -32.24 1.31 20.02
N GLY A 431 -31.43 1.77 19.08
CA GLY A 431 -31.76 1.82 17.65
C GLY A 431 -31.59 0.49 16.90
N ARG A 432 -30.79 -0.47 17.42
CA ARG A 432 -30.45 -1.71 16.74
C ARG A 432 -31.64 -2.66 16.48
N GLU A 433 -31.51 -3.50 15.47
CA GLU A 433 -32.38 -4.67 15.31
C GLU A 433 -31.86 -5.84 16.20
N ARG A 434 -32.61 -6.13 17.27
CA ARG A 434 -32.18 -7.08 18.30
C ARG A 434 -32.10 -8.53 17.83
N SER A 435 -32.76 -8.86 16.76
CA SER A 435 -32.76 -10.21 16.22
C SER A 435 -31.35 -10.67 15.80
N PHE A 436 -30.56 -9.79 15.16
CA PHE A 436 -29.25 -10.15 14.59
C PHE A 436 -28.10 -9.18 14.91
N GLN A 437 -28.38 -7.99 15.49
CA GLN A 437 -27.35 -6.99 15.79
C GLN A 437 -26.97 -7.00 17.27
N ALA A 438 -25.66 -7.16 17.55
CA ALA A 438 -25.07 -7.00 18.87
C ALA A 438 -24.30 -5.68 18.97
N ILE A 439 -24.22 -5.08 20.16
CA ILE A 439 -23.48 -3.84 20.43
C ILE A 439 -22.48 -4.06 21.56
N LEU A 440 -21.24 -3.74 21.34
CA LEU A 440 -20.18 -3.69 22.33
C LEU A 440 -19.60 -2.27 22.40
N PRO A 441 -19.93 -1.47 23.41
CA PRO A 441 -19.32 -0.16 23.59
C PRO A 441 -17.88 -0.29 24.08
N LEU A 442 -16.99 0.53 23.50
CA LEU A 442 -15.59 0.65 23.89
C LEU A 442 -15.41 1.96 24.68
N ARG A 443 -14.67 1.92 25.78
CA ARG A 443 -14.39 3.12 26.60
C ARG A 443 -13.11 3.78 26.16
N GLY A 444 -13.19 4.68 25.18
CA GLY A 444 -12.05 5.43 24.70
C GLY A 444 -11.01 4.57 23.97
N LYS A 445 -9.79 5.04 23.87
CA LYS A 445 -8.69 4.39 23.17
C LYS A 445 -8.34 3.03 23.80
N ILE A 446 -8.29 1.99 22.99
CA ILE A 446 -7.82 0.67 23.44
C ILE A 446 -6.29 0.65 23.58
N LEU A 447 -5.77 -0.37 24.26
CA LEU A 447 -4.33 -0.55 24.37
C LEU A 447 -3.70 -0.75 22.98
N ASN A 448 -2.62 -0.01 22.71
CA ASN A 448 -1.82 -0.25 21.51
C ASN A 448 -1.08 -1.59 21.65
N VAL A 449 -1.52 -2.58 20.90
CA VAL A 449 -0.98 -3.94 20.95
C VAL A 449 0.37 -4.09 20.25
N GLU A 450 0.75 -3.15 19.41
CA GLU A 450 2.08 -3.12 18.77
C GLU A 450 3.20 -2.90 19.79
N LYS A 451 2.92 -2.09 20.83
CA LYS A 451 3.86 -1.72 21.89
C LYS A 451 3.76 -2.57 23.15
N ALA A 452 2.74 -3.40 23.26
CA ALA A 452 2.43 -4.08 24.50
C ALA A 452 2.74 -5.58 24.44
N ARG A 453 3.32 -6.09 25.53
CA ARG A 453 3.49 -7.54 25.70
C ARG A 453 2.13 -8.23 25.84
N LEU A 454 2.06 -9.47 25.37
CA LEU A 454 0.84 -10.29 25.37
C LEU A 454 0.17 -10.38 26.76
N ASP A 455 0.96 -10.43 27.84
CA ASP A 455 0.41 -10.48 29.22
C ASP A 455 -0.30 -9.19 29.63
N LYS A 456 0.13 -8.02 29.12
CA LYS A 456 -0.55 -6.74 29.31
C LYS A 456 -1.80 -6.64 28.43
N ILE A 457 -1.70 -7.11 27.20
CA ILE A 457 -2.82 -7.13 26.23
C ILE A 457 -3.98 -7.92 26.82
N LEU A 458 -3.70 -9.12 27.35
CA LEU A 458 -4.70 -9.99 27.99
C LEU A 458 -5.25 -9.49 29.33
N LYS A 459 -4.58 -8.52 29.99
CA LYS A 459 -5.11 -7.84 31.19
C LYS A 459 -6.01 -6.66 30.85
N SER A 460 -6.02 -6.18 29.61
CA SER A 460 -6.88 -5.08 29.17
C SER A 460 -8.34 -5.54 29.15
N GLU A 461 -9.19 -4.92 29.97
CA GLU A 461 -10.61 -5.25 30.06
C GLU A 461 -11.32 -5.16 28.70
N GLN A 462 -11.00 -4.14 27.90
CA GLN A 462 -11.62 -3.94 26.59
C GLN A 462 -11.26 -5.06 25.62
N ILE A 463 -9.98 -5.45 25.59
CA ILE A 463 -9.52 -6.57 24.75
C ILE A 463 -10.14 -7.89 25.22
N GLN A 464 -10.20 -8.14 26.53
CA GLN A 464 -10.88 -9.32 27.09
C GLN A 464 -12.35 -9.37 26.68
N ASN A 465 -13.05 -8.22 26.75
CA ASN A 465 -14.45 -8.13 26.34
C ASN A 465 -14.64 -8.45 24.85
N MET A 466 -13.74 -7.97 23.97
CA MET A 466 -13.77 -8.31 22.54
C MET A 466 -13.53 -9.80 22.30
N ILE A 467 -12.47 -10.37 22.90
CA ILE A 467 -12.14 -11.81 22.76
C ILE A 467 -13.32 -12.65 23.20
N THR A 468 -13.91 -12.34 24.35
CA THR A 468 -15.06 -13.07 24.89
C THR A 468 -16.32 -12.90 24.02
N ALA A 469 -16.56 -11.68 23.50
CA ALA A 469 -17.70 -11.42 22.62
C ALA A 469 -17.61 -12.20 21.31
N PHE A 470 -16.43 -12.24 20.68
CA PHE A 470 -16.22 -12.93 19.39
C PHE A 470 -16.23 -14.47 19.56
N GLY A 471 -15.70 -14.97 20.67
CA GLY A 471 -15.68 -16.40 20.99
C GLY A 471 -14.66 -17.25 20.24
N CYS A 472 -13.88 -16.68 19.33
CA CYS A 472 -12.94 -17.37 18.45
C CYS A 472 -11.50 -17.47 18.99
N GLY A 473 -11.20 -16.94 20.19
CA GLY A 473 -9.83 -16.92 20.74
C GLY A 473 -8.93 -15.90 20.07
N ILE A 474 -7.62 -15.95 20.36
CA ILE A 474 -6.60 -15.08 19.74
C ILE A 474 -5.28 -15.82 19.54
N GLY A 475 -4.45 -15.37 18.57
CA GLY A 475 -3.13 -15.94 18.31
C GLY A 475 -3.20 -17.45 18.05
N GLU A 476 -2.39 -18.25 18.73
CA GLU A 476 -2.37 -19.72 18.59
C GLU A 476 -3.70 -20.43 18.97
N ASP A 477 -4.52 -19.81 19.82
CA ASP A 477 -5.83 -20.34 20.22
C ASP A 477 -6.97 -19.89 19.31
N PHE A 478 -6.65 -19.15 18.23
CA PHE A 478 -7.65 -18.63 17.30
C PHE A 478 -8.30 -19.75 16.50
N ASP A 479 -9.62 -19.76 16.46
CA ASP A 479 -10.42 -20.77 15.75
C ASP A 479 -11.62 -20.07 15.10
N LEU A 480 -11.51 -19.83 13.79
CA LEU A 480 -12.54 -19.14 13.01
C LEU A 480 -13.91 -19.83 13.09
N SER A 481 -13.94 -21.16 13.23
CA SER A 481 -15.20 -21.94 13.32
C SER A 481 -16.05 -21.59 14.54
N LYS A 482 -15.45 -20.97 15.56
CA LYS A 482 -16.11 -20.54 16.79
C LYS A 482 -16.56 -19.07 16.77
N LEU A 483 -16.34 -18.38 15.67
CA LEU A 483 -16.73 -16.98 15.52
C LEU A 483 -18.24 -16.83 15.67
N ARG A 484 -18.67 -15.94 16.56
CA ARG A 484 -20.10 -15.72 16.87
C ARG A 484 -20.79 -14.72 15.95
N TYR A 485 -20.05 -13.89 15.23
CA TYR A 485 -20.58 -12.82 14.37
C TYR A 485 -19.77 -12.78 13.08
N HIS A 486 -20.38 -13.08 11.94
CA HIS A 486 -19.68 -13.03 10.64
C HIS A 486 -19.40 -11.61 10.14
N LYS A 487 -20.00 -10.59 10.77
CA LYS A 487 -19.64 -9.18 10.51
C LYS A 487 -19.28 -8.51 11.82
N ILE A 488 -18.06 -8.02 11.90
CA ILE A 488 -17.56 -7.19 12.99
C ILE A 488 -17.43 -5.78 12.42
N ILE A 489 -18.25 -4.85 12.90
CA ILE A 489 -18.39 -3.53 12.35
C ILE A 489 -17.83 -2.51 13.33
N ILE A 490 -16.77 -1.82 12.95
CA ILE A 490 -16.18 -0.73 13.72
C ILE A 490 -16.98 0.53 13.43
N MET A 491 -17.50 1.17 14.47
CA MET A 491 -18.31 2.38 14.38
C MET A 491 -17.80 3.42 15.39
N THR A 492 -17.00 4.36 14.89
CA THR A 492 -16.35 5.43 15.65
C THR A 492 -16.77 6.79 15.16
N ASP A 493 -16.51 7.82 15.96
CA ASP A 493 -16.75 9.20 15.60
C ASP A 493 -15.93 9.62 14.37
N ALA A 494 -16.40 10.62 13.64
CA ALA A 494 -15.74 11.13 12.42
C ALA A 494 -14.72 12.23 12.76
N ASP A 495 -13.93 12.01 13.80
CA ASP A 495 -12.88 12.92 14.27
C ASP A 495 -11.49 12.21 14.36
N VAL A 496 -10.48 12.93 14.82
CA VAL A 496 -9.11 12.40 14.93
C VAL A 496 -9.00 11.29 15.98
N ASP A 497 -9.79 11.35 17.05
CA ASP A 497 -9.80 10.33 18.11
C ASP A 497 -10.47 9.04 17.61
N GLY A 498 -11.60 9.15 16.89
CA GLY A 498 -12.24 8.03 16.25
C GLY A 498 -11.36 7.34 15.20
N SER A 499 -10.65 8.10 14.39
CA SER A 499 -9.65 7.57 13.44
C SER A 499 -8.51 6.83 14.15
N HIS A 500 -8.06 7.34 15.30
CA HIS A 500 -7.05 6.67 16.12
C HIS A 500 -7.58 5.35 16.71
N ILE A 501 -8.82 5.33 17.19
CA ILE A 501 -9.46 4.10 17.70
C ILE A 501 -9.61 3.06 16.58
N GLN A 502 -9.99 3.46 15.37
CA GLN A 502 -10.02 2.58 14.20
C GLN A 502 -8.63 1.95 13.96
N THR A 503 -7.57 2.76 13.95
CA THR A 503 -6.20 2.28 13.73
C THR A 503 -5.77 1.30 14.81
N LEU A 504 -6.08 1.56 16.09
CA LEU A 504 -5.78 0.66 17.20
C LEU A 504 -6.53 -0.68 17.07
N LEU A 505 -7.81 -0.65 16.69
CA LEU A 505 -8.61 -1.85 16.46
C LEU A 505 -8.10 -2.66 15.27
N LEU A 506 -7.79 -1.99 14.15
CA LEU A 506 -7.23 -2.66 12.98
C LEU A 506 -5.86 -3.29 13.30
N THR A 507 -5.01 -2.62 14.08
CA THR A 507 -3.75 -3.18 14.58
C THR A 507 -4.00 -4.46 15.40
N PHE A 508 -4.99 -4.44 16.28
CA PHE A 508 -5.36 -5.61 17.08
C PHE A 508 -5.84 -6.78 16.20
N PHE A 509 -6.72 -6.54 15.24
CA PHE A 509 -7.20 -7.57 14.33
C PHE A 509 -6.08 -8.11 13.45
N PHE A 510 -5.25 -7.24 12.90
CA PHE A 510 -4.12 -7.64 12.04
C PHE A 510 -3.11 -8.51 12.80
N ARG A 511 -2.76 -8.15 14.05
CA ARG A 511 -1.72 -8.86 14.83
C ARG A 511 -2.22 -10.14 15.49
N PHE A 512 -3.46 -10.19 15.95
CA PHE A 512 -3.94 -11.26 16.79
C PHE A 512 -5.12 -12.06 16.23
N MET A 513 -5.78 -11.56 15.20
CA MET A 513 -6.94 -12.19 14.56
C MET A 513 -6.90 -11.98 13.03
N ASN A 514 -5.72 -12.17 12.41
CA ASN A 514 -5.51 -11.90 10.99
C ASN A 514 -6.50 -12.64 10.08
N GLU A 515 -6.87 -13.88 10.43
CA GLU A 515 -7.85 -14.64 9.67
C GLU A 515 -9.22 -13.95 9.56
N LEU A 516 -9.61 -13.10 10.53
CA LEU A 516 -10.85 -12.31 10.41
C LEU A 516 -10.76 -11.27 9.31
N VAL A 517 -9.59 -10.67 9.12
CA VAL A 517 -9.35 -9.69 8.05
C VAL A 517 -9.26 -10.42 6.71
N ALA A 518 -8.45 -11.47 6.63
CA ALA A 518 -8.25 -12.26 5.41
C ALA A 518 -9.56 -12.86 4.87
N ASN A 519 -10.44 -13.33 5.75
CA ASN A 519 -11.76 -13.87 5.37
C ASN A 519 -12.84 -12.79 5.24
N GLY A 520 -12.50 -11.52 5.44
CA GLY A 520 -13.40 -10.39 5.18
C GLY A 520 -14.56 -10.24 6.17
N HIS A 521 -14.28 -10.48 7.45
CA HIS A 521 -15.25 -10.31 8.53
C HIS A 521 -15.23 -8.91 9.16
N ILE A 522 -14.23 -8.07 8.83
CA ILE A 522 -14.05 -6.73 9.42
C ILE A 522 -14.59 -5.64 8.50
N TYR A 523 -15.37 -4.74 9.06
CA TYR A 523 -16.00 -3.64 8.34
C TYR A 523 -15.87 -2.32 9.12
N LEU A 524 -15.82 -1.20 8.40
CA LEU A 524 -15.98 0.15 8.95
C LEU A 524 -17.36 0.70 8.59
N ALA A 525 -18.10 1.16 9.57
CA ALA A 525 -19.34 1.91 9.33
C ALA A 525 -19.02 3.30 8.79
N GLN A 526 -19.82 3.77 7.85
CA GLN A 526 -19.69 5.09 7.24
C GLN A 526 -20.96 5.93 7.54
N PRO A 527 -21.06 6.54 8.74
CA PRO A 527 -22.18 7.42 9.07
C PRO A 527 -22.15 8.67 8.19
N PRO A 528 -23.30 9.31 7.93
CA PRO A 528 -23.35 10.57 7.20
C PRO A 528 -22.78 11.72 8.04
N LEU A 529 -22.11 12.66 7.38
CA LEU A 529 -21.55 13.84 8.05
C LEU A 529 -22.54 15.00 8.13
N TYR A 530 -23.55 15.04 7.27
CA TYR A 530 -24.48 16.17 7.20
C TYR A 530 -25.94 15.72 7.19
N LEU A 531 -26.77 16.50 7.86
CA LEU A 531 -28.21 16.42 7.77
C LEU A 531 -28.77 17.76 7.24
N TYR A 532 -29.41 17.72 6.08
CA TYR A 532 -30.14 18.83 5.50
C TYR A 532 -31.62 18.68 5.82
N LYS A 533 -32.20 19.73 6.43
CA LYS A 533 -33.64 19.82 6.78
C LYS A 533 -34.28 21.03 6.13
N LYS A 534 -35.35 20.82 5.37
CA LYS A 534 -36.19 21.92 4.82
C LYS A 534 -37.64 21.50 4.91
N ALA A 535 -38.43 22.25 5.69
CA ALA A 535 -39.81 21.91 6.00
C ALA A 535 -39.93 20.46 6.58
N LYS A 536 -40.66 19.57 5.90
CA LYS A 536 -40.81 18.15 6.30
C LYS A 536 -39.77 17.23 5.70
N LYS A 537 -38.93 17.72 4.80
CA LYS A 537 -37.91 16.90 4.11
C LYS A 537 -36.63 16.88 4.94
N GLN A 538 -36.10 15.67 5.20
CA GLN A 538 -34.81 15.44 5.84
C GLN A 538 -34.00 14.55 4.93
N ILE A 539 -32.73 14.91 4.69
CA ILE A 539 -31.80 14.14 3.85
C ILE A 539 -30.46 14.08 4.54
N TYR A 540 -29.94 12.87 4.65
CA TYR A 540 -28.61 12.60 5.16
C TYR A 540 -27.61 12.55 4.01
N LEU A 541 -26.51 13.27 4.14
CA LEU A 541 -25.49 13.42 3.12
C LEU A 541 -24.15 12.96 3.69
N LYS A 542 -23.45 12.15 2.92
CA LYS A 542 -22.31 11.40 3.43
C LYS A 542 -21.09 12.29 3.72
N ASP A 543 -20.85 13.30 2.87
CA ASP A 543 -19.65 14.15 2.89
C ASP A 543 -19.96 15.55 2.32
N GLU A 544 -18.96 16.42 2.31
CA GLU A 544 -19.07 17.79 1.82
C GLU A 544 -19.39 17.85 0.32
N LYS A 545 -18.88 16.89 -0.46
CA LYS A 545 -19.18 16.78 -1.89
C LYS A 545 -20.66 16.48 -2.12
N ALA A 546 -21.20 15.51 -1.41
CA ALA A 546 -22.64 15.17 -1.50
C ALA A 546 -23.53 16.34 -1.04
N LEU A 547 -23.08 17.09 -0.03
CA LEU A 547 -23.79 18.31 0.40
C LEU A 547 -23.78 19.36 -0.72
N SER A 548 -22.63 19.66 -1.31
CA SER A 548 -22.50 20.64 -2.39
C SER A 548 -23.36 20.25 -3.60
N GLU A 549 -23.27 18.98 -4.03
CA GLU A 549 -24.08 18.46 -5.14
C GLU A 549 -25.59 18.63 -4.86
N TYR A 550 -26.03 18.31 -3.64
CA TYR A 550 -27.42 18.45 -3.25
C TYR A 550 -27.88 19.91 -3.18
N LEU A 551 -27.01 20.82 -2.68
CA LEU A 551 -27.28 22.25 -2.65
C LEU A 551 -27.41 22.83 -4.07
N ILE A 552 -26.57 22.38 -5.01
CA ILE A 552 -26.69 22.75 -6.42
C ILE A 552 -28.03 22.27 -6.97
N GLU A 553 -28.37 20.98 -6.76
CA GLU A 553 -29.63 20.41 -7.28
C GLU A 553 -30.87 21.16 -6.82
N THR A 554 -30.90 21.53 -5.55
CA THR A 554 -32.08 22.19 -4.95
C THR A 554 -32.06 23.71 -5.09
N GLY A 555 -30.86 24.29 -5.23
CA GLY A 555 -30.68 25.75 -5.29
C GLY A 555 -30.95 26.36 -6.67
N ILE A 556 -30.87 25.55 -7.71
CA ILE A 556 -31.17 25.99 -9.08
C ILE A 556 -32.65 26.29 -9.26
N GLU A 557 -33.51 25.62 -8.49
CA GLU A 557 -34.98 25.85 -8.56
C GLU A 557 -35.33 27.30 -8.28
N GLY A 558 -36.01 27.95 -9.22
CA GLY A 558 -36.48 29.34 -9.12
C GLY A 558 -35.45 30.41 -9.48
N LEU A 559 -34.22 30.01 -9.86
CA LEU A 559 -33.25 30.92 -10.48
C LEU A 559 -33.35 30.79 -12.00
N ASN A 560 -33.25 31.93 -12.67
CA ASN A 560 -33.30 31.99 -14.13
C ASN A 560 -32.05 32.70 -14.65
N TYR A 561 -31.20 31.93 -15.36
CA TYR A 561 -30.05 32.47 -16.07
C TYR A 561 -30.39 32.45 -17.57
N GLU A 562 -30.49 33.63 -18.17
CA GLU A 562 -30.96 33.80 -19.55
C GLU A 562 -30.15 32.93 -20.54
N GLY A 563 -30.85 32.12 -21.31
CA GLY A 563 -30.25 31.27 -22.37
C GLY A 563 -29.64 29.96 -21.91
N ILE A 564 -29.59 29.62 -20.61
CA ILE A 564 -28.95 28.41 -20.09
C ILE A 564 -30.01 27.41 -19.61
N GLY A 565 -29.96 26.19 -20.10
CA GLY A 565 -30.84 25.09 -19.66
C GLY A 565 -30.50 24.65 -18.21
N MET A 566 -31.52 24.29 -17.43
CA MET A 566 -31.35 23.90 -16.02
C MET A 566 -30.38 22.72 -15.84
N ASN A 567 -30.41 21.73 -16.72
CA ASN A 567 -29.52 20.58 -16.65
C ASN A 567 -28.06 20.95 -17.00
N ASP A 568 -27.88 21.79 -18.01
CA ASP A 568 -26.56 22.28 -18.40
C ASP A 568 -25.94 23.12 -17.29
N LEU A 569 -26.73 23.98 -16.64
CA LEU A 569 -26.30 24.77 -15.49
C LEU A 569 -25.92 23.88 -14.30
N LYS A 570 -26.70 22.83 -14.03
CA LYS A 570 -26.43 21.87 -12.96
C LYS A 570 -25.10 21.17 -13.18
N ASP A 571 -24.87 20.64 -14.37
CA ASP A 571 -23.62 19.91 -14.70
C ASP A 571 -22.43 20.86 -14.72
N TYR A 572 -22.60 22.09 -15.19
CA TYR A 572 -21.60 23.13 -15.13
C TYR A 572 -21.21 23.47 -13.69
N LEU A 573 -22.18 23.73 -12.83
CA LEU A 573 -21.92 24.10 -11.43
C LEU A 573 -21.27 22.97 -10.61
N LYS A 574 -21.51 21.70 -10.96
CA LYS A 574 -20.76 20.58 -10.36
C LYS A 574 -19.27 20.64 -10.67
N ILE A 575 -18.92 21.03 -11.90
CA ILE A 575 -17.51 21.22 -12.29
C ILE A 575 -16.92 22.45 -11.56
N VAL A 576 -17.67 23.54 -11.45
CA VAL A 576 -17.26 24.73 -10.70
C VAL A 576 -17.07 24.41 -9.20
N ALA A 577 -17.93 23.59 -8.62
CA ALA A 577 -17.79 23.15 -7.23
C ALA A 577 -16.54 22.31 -7.01
N ALA A 578 -16.18 21.43 -7.96
CA ALA A 578 -14.92 20.69 -7.93
C ALA A 578 -13.71 21.64 -8.04
N TYR A 579 -13.76 22.63 -8.94
CA TYR A 579 -12.75 23.68 -9.05
C TYR A 579 -12.56 24.45 -7.74
N ARG A 580 -13.65 24.90 -7.12
CA ARG A 580 -13.62 25.56 -5.80
C ARG A 580 -12.98 24.70 -4.71
N ALA A 581 -13.25 23.40 -4.70
CA ALA A 581 -12.67 22.48 -3.73
C ALA A 581 -11.15 22.39 -3.88
N ILE A 582 -10.65 22.32 -5.11
CA ILE A 582 -9.21 22.29 -5.38
C ILE A 582 -8.56 23.63 -5.02
N LEU A 583 -9.18 24.76 -5.32
CA LEU A 583 -8.69 26.08 -4.91
C LEU A 583 -8.56 26.18 -3.38
N LYS A 584 -9.51 25.64 -2.61
CA LYS A 584 -9.40 25.57 -1.14
C LYS A 584 -8.23 24.68 -0.67
N ASP A 585 -7.95 23.63 -1.38
CA ASP A 585 -6.81 22.77 -1.04
C ASP A 585 -5.47 23.39 -1.45
N LEU A 586 -5.41 24.16 -2.55
CA LEU A 586 -4.28 25.01 -2.92
C LEU A 586 -4.04 26.11 -1.88
N GLU A 587 -5.10 26.75 -1.36
CA GLU A 587 -5.01 27.80 -0.33
C GLU A 587 -4.33 27.33 0.96
N LYS A 588 -4.48 26.06 1.32
CA LYS A 588 -3.80 25.47 2.50
C LYS A 588 -2.28 25.32 2.30
N ARG A 589 -1.81 25.33 1.07
CA ARG A 589 -0.40 25.05 0.70
C ARG A 589 0.34 26.27 0.17
N PHE A 590 -0.36 27.14 -0.49
CA PHE A 590 0.18 28.30 -1.16
C PHE A 590 -0.56 29.55 -0.69
N ASN A 591 0.21 30.57 -0.37
CA ASN A 591 -0.36 31.85 0.04
C ASN A 591 -0.88 32.62 -1.18
N VAL A 592 -1.71 33.64 -0.92
CA VAL A 592 -2.28 34.54 -1.93
C VAL A 592 -2.99 33.77 -3.06
N ILE A 593 -3.95 32.92 -2.68
CA ILE A 593 -4.69 32.06 -3.62
C ILE A 593 -5.36 32.84 -4.78
N SER A 594 -5.70 34.10 -4.58
CA SER A 594 -6.24 34.97 -5.64
C SER A 594 -5.31 35.11 -6.85
N VAL A 595 -4.00 35.17 -6.62
CA VAL A 595 -3.00 35.20 -7.69
C VAL A 595 -2.91 33.86 -8.40
N ILE A 596 -2.89 32.76 -7.64
CA ILE A 596 -2.81 31.40 -8.21
C ILE A 596 -4.05 31.14 -9.08
N ARG A 597 -5.23 31.49 -8.57
CA ARG A 597 -6.47 31.42 -9.34
C ARG A 597 -6.38 32.27 -10.63
N TYR A 598 -5.90 33.51 -10.52
CA TYR A 598 -5.74 34.38 -11.67
C TYR A 598 -4.81 33.78 -12.73
N MET A 599 -3.73 33.14 -12.32
CA MET A 599 -2.79 32.44 -13.21
C MET A 599 -3.45 31.24 -13.91
N ILE A 600 -4.22 30.42 -13.19
CA ILE A 600 -4.99 29.29 -13.74
C ILE A 600 -5.98 29.80 -14.80
N GLU A 601 -6.75 30.83 -14.46
CA GLU A 601 -7.78 31.41 -15.33
C GLU A 601 -7.19 32.11 -16.57
N ASN A 602 -5.91 32.49 -16.52
CA ASN A 602 -5.17 33.16 -17.58
C ASN A 602 -3.88 32.41 -17.97
N SER A 603 -3.97 31.12 -18.19
CA SER A 603 -2.82 30.22 -18.43
C SER A 603 -1.86 30.63 -19.53
N ASN A 604 -2.29 31.48 -20.45
CA ASN A 604 -1.41 32.06 -21.48
C ASN A 604 -0.34 33.01 -20.89
N LEU A 605 -0.57 33.63 -19.73
CA LEU A 605 0.36 34.54 -19.06
C LEU A 605 1.57 33.81 -18.48
N VAL A 606 1.44 32.55 -18.16
CA VAL A 606 2.48 31.70 -17.54
C VAL A 606 3.57 31.32 -18.54
N LYS A 607 3.35 31.52 -19.84
CA LYS A 607 4.30 31.18 -20.92
C LYS A 607 5.36 32.28 -21.18
N GLY A 608 5.28 33.44 -20.49
CA GLY A 608 6.24 34.52 -20.56
C GLY A 608 7.44 34.33 -19.63
N ASN A 609 8.36 35.32 -19.63
CA ASN A 609 9.43 35.35 -18.64
C ASN A 609 8.89 35.82 -17.28
N ASN A 610 9.65 35.55 -16.19
CA ASN A 610 9.22 35.87 -14.83
C ASN A 610 9.00 37.38 -14.58
N GLU A 611 9.71 38.27 -15.30
CA GLU A 611 9.51 39.72 -15.17
C GLU A 611 8.17 40.17 -15.78
N GLU A 612 7.81 39.63 -16.94
CA GLU A 612 6.52 39.89 -17.59
C GLU A 612 5.36 39.33 -16.72
N LEU A 613 5.52 38.11 -16.25
CA LEU A 613 4.52 37.46 -15.35
C LEU A 613 4.34 38.30 -14.08
N PHE A 614 5.42 38.72 -13.44
CA PHE A 614 5.35 39.56 -12.24
C PHE A 614 4.68 40.91 -12.51
N SER A 615 4.96 41.55 -13.65
CA SER A 615 4.29 42.80 -14.00
C SER A 615 2.79 42.69 -14.08
N VAL A 616 2.29 41.59 -14.67
CA VAL A 616 0.84 41.31 -14.76
C VAL A 616 0.25 40.99 -13.38
N ILE A 617 0.93 40.15 -12.58
CA ILE A 617 0.50 39.84 -11.22
C ILE A 617 0.45 41.09 -10.35
N LYS A 618 1.45 41.98 -10.48
CA LYS A 618 1.49 43.25 -9.76
C LYS A 618 0.28 44.12 -10.12
N GLN A 619 -0.02 44.26 -11.39
CA GLN A 619 -1.20 45.01 -11.85
C GLN A 619 -2.50 44.41 -11.32
N PHE A 620 -2.62 43.07 -11.35
CA PHE A 620 -3.78 42.36 -10.77
C PHE A 620 -3.93 42.65 -9.27
N LEU A 621 -2.85 42.52 -8.49
CA LEU A 621 -2.88 42.78 -7.04
C LEU A 621 -3.25 44.22 -6.71
N GLU A 622 -2.74 45.17 -7.46
CA GLU A 622 -3.06 46.61 -7.33
C GLU A 622 -4.56 46.87 -7.61
N THR A 623 -5.15 46.21 -8.60
CA THR A 623 -6.60 46.30 -8.88
C THR A 623 -7.46 45.72 -7.77
N GLN A 624 -6.93 44.72 -7.05
CA GLN A 624 -7.59 44.13 -5.88
C GLN A 624 -7.36 44.91 -4.56
N GLY A 625 -6.63 46.04 -4.64
CA GLY A 625 -6.33 46.88 -3.46
C GLY A 625 -5.25 46.30 -2.54
N HIS A 626 -4.47 45.36 -3.01
CA HIS A 626 -3.33 44.79 -2.28
C HIS A 626 -2.03 45.55 -2.57
N ASN A 627 -1.20 45.74 -1.56
CA ASN A 627 0.09 46.41 -1.69
C ASN A 627 1.24 45.37 -1.70
N ILE A 628 2.15 45.53 -2.63
CA ILE A 628 3.40 44.77 -2.70
C ILE A 628 4.48 45.55 -1.98
N LEU A 629 5.12 44.90 -0.97
CA LEU A 629 6.14 45.56 -0.16
C LEU A 629 7.55 45.32 -0.70
N ASN A 630 7.89 44.08 -1.04
CA ASN A 630 9.19 43.69 -1.59
C ASN A 630 8.99 42.62 -2.63
N HIS A 631 9.91 42.54 -3.59
CA HIS A 631 9.94 41.45 -4.56
C HIS A 631 11.38 41.06 -4.91
N TYR A 632 11.51 39.77 -5.25
CA TYR A 632 12.74 39.19 -5.78
C TYR A 632 12.37 38.33 -6.99
N ILE A 633 13.03 38.53 -8.09
CA ILE A 633 12.75 37.82 -9.37
C ILE A 633 14.08 37.30 -9.90
N ASN A 634 14.11 36.03 -10.25
CA ASN A 634 15.20 35.42 -11.02
C ASN A 634 14.61 34.46 -12.08
N GLU A 635 15.47 33.73 -12.79
CA GLU A 635 15.04 32.79 -13.84
C GLU A 635 14.15 31.66 -13.32
N ASN A 636 14.26 31.26 -12.04
CA ASN A 636 13.62 30.09 -11.47
C ASN A 636 12.45 30.43 -10.54
N GLU A 637 12.37 31.63 -9.97
CA GLU A 637 11.31 31.99 -9.03
C GLU A 637 10.98 33.48 -9.03
N ILE A 638 9.72 33.75 -8.69
CA ILE A 638 9.21 35.04 -8.25
C ILE A 638 8.85 34.93 -6.79
N ARG A 639 9.42 35.79 -5.96
CA ARG A 639 9.11 35.84 -4.53
C ARG A 639 8.73 37.28 -4.14
N THR A 640 7.57 37.45 -3.52
CA THR A 640 7.08 38.78 -3.14
C THR A 640 6.27 38.74 -1.87
N PHE A 641 6.25 39.84 -1.13
CA PHE A 641 5.40 39.99 0.07
C PHE A 641 4.22 40.89 -0.27
N VAL A 642 3.04 40.38 -0.06
CA VAL A 642 1.77 41.02 -0.38
C VAL A 642 1.03 41.34 0.93
N GLN A 643 0.64 42.58 1.11
CA GLN A 643 -0.21 42.98 2.22
C GLN A 643 -1.67 42.70 1.82
N THR A 644 -2.21 41.63 2.38
CA THR A 644 -3.62 41.22 2.21
C THR A 644 -4.46 41.69 3.41
N GLN A 645 -5.76 41.43 3.37
CA GLN A 645 -6.65 41.67 4.52
C GLN A 645 -6.32 40.79 5.73
N ASN A 646 -5.72 39.62 5.48
CA ASN A 646 -5.30 38.67 6.49
C ASN A 646 -3.93 38.98 7.11
N GLY A 647 -3.20 39.95 6.55
CA GLY A 647 -1.88 40.35 7.00
C GLY A 647 -0.85 40.35 5.88
N LEU A 648 0.43 40.19 6.25
CA LEU A 648 1.51 40.11 5.32
C LEU A 648 1.72 38.64 4.91
N GLU A 649 1.52 38.36 3.64
CA GLU A 649 1.67 37.02 3.08
C GLU A 649 2.82 36.98 2.07
N GLU A 650 3.61 35.90 2.11
CA GLU A 650 4.67 35.64 1.13
C GLU A 650 4.09 34.86 -0.04
N LEU A 651 4.20 35.38 -1.25
CA LEU A 651 3.87 34.70 -2.51
C LEU A 651 5.15 34.18 -3.16
N VAL A 652 5.21 32.87 -3.41
CA VAL A 652 6.31 32.22 -4.13
C VAL A 652 5.73 31.52 -5.35
N ILE A 653 6.24 31.89 -6.52
CA ILE A 653 5.89 31.27 -7.81
C ILE A 653 7.17 30.66 -8.37
N ASN A 654 7.21 29.36 -8.44
CA ASN A 654 8.37 28.59 -8.89
C ASN A 654 7.90 27.29 -9.57
N GLU A 655 8.84 26.44 -9.96
CA GLU A 655 8.57 25.16 -10.59
C GLU A 655 7.72 24.24 -9.68
N GLU A 656 7.94 24.29 -8.36
CA GLU A 656 7.14 23.51 -7.38
C GLU A 656 5.64 23.81 -7.48
N LEU A 657 5.26 25.07 -7.68
CA LEU A 657 3.86 25.44 -7.87
C LEU A 657 3.31 24.89 -9.18
N PHE A 658 4.04 25.05 -10.28
CA PHE A 658 3.56 24.66 -11.62
C PHE A 658 3.47 23.15 -11.82
N THR A 659 4.37 22.38 -11.20
CA THR A 659 4.39 20.91 -11.24
C THR A 659 3.56 20.27 -10.13
N HIS A 660 2.92 21.08 -9.31
CA HIS A 660 2.10 20.56 -8.22
C HIS A 660 0.82 19.92 -8.77
N PRO A 661 0.48 18.66 -8.40
CA PRO A 661 -0.70 17.94 -8.94
C PRO A 661 -2.01 18.72 -8.82
N LEU A 662 -2.22 19.42 -7.69
CA LEU A 662 -3.43 20.24 -7.51
C LEU A 662 -3.48 21.44 -8.46
N TYR A 663 -2.34 22.01 -8.82
CA TYR A 663 -2.29 23.12 -9.78
C TYR A 663 -2.61 22.62 -11.20
N GLU A 664 -2.07 21.49 -11.58
CA GLU A 664 -2.37 20.83 -12.86
C GLU A 664 -3.85 20.40 -12.94
N GLU A 665 -4.37 19.79 -11.86
CA GLU A 665 -5.78 19.41 -11.76
C GLU A 665 -6.70 20.65 -11.85
N ALA A 666 -6.34 21.75 -11.18
CA ALA A 666 -7.09 22.99 -11.25
C ALA A 666 -7.14 23.56 -12.66
N ASN A 667 -6.01 23.57 -13.39
CA ASN A 667 -5.97 23.97 -14.79
C ASN A 667 -6.87 23.08 -15.67
N TYR A 668 -6.76 21.76 -15.52
CA TYR A 668 -7.56 20.79 -16.27
C TYR A 668 -9.06 20.99 -16.04
N ILE A 669 -9.47 21.21 -14.79
CA ILE A 669 -10.90 21.44 -14.47
C ILE A 669 -11.34 22.81 -14.98
N PHE A 670 -10.50 23.83 -14.90
CA PHE A 670 -10.84 25.14 -15.44
C PHE A 670 -10.98 25.14 -16.97
N ASP A 671 -10.15 24.40 -17.68
CA ASP A 671 -10.31 24.19 -19.13
C ASP A 671 -11.68 23.53 -19.45
N LYS A 672 -12.12 22.55 -18.66
CA LYS A 672 -13.47 21.97 -18.79
C LYS A 672 -14.59 23.00 -18.54
N ILE A 673 -14.38 23.95 -17.64
CA ILE A 673 -15.32 25.06 -17.41
C ILE A 673 -15.39 25.94 -18.66
N LYS A 674 -14.24 26.31 -19.24
CA LYS A 674 -14.14 27.08 -20.47
C LYS A 674 -14.80 26.40 -21.68
N ASP A 675 -14.57 25.10 -21.84
CA ASP A 675 -15.09 24.31 -22.96
C ASP A 675 -16.62 24.24 -22.99
N ARG A 676 -17.29 24.44 -21.85
CA ARG A 676 -18.76 24.52 -21.78
C ARG A 676 -19.33 25.80 -22.37
N GLY A 677 -18.52 26.85 -22.51
CA GLY A 677 -18.89 28.11 -23.18
C GLY A 677 -20.07 28.84 -22.55
N LEU A 678 -20.35 28.65 -21.26
CA LEU A 678 -21.37 29.39 -20.56
C LEU A 678 -20.81 30.70 -20.01
N GLU A 679 -21.43 31.81 -20.35
CA GLU A 679 -21.05 33.15 -19.90
C GLU A 679 -22.03 33.65 -18.84
N PHE A 680 -21.50 34.30 -17.81
CA PHE A 680 -22.25 34.87 -16.70
C PHE A 680 -21.82 36.34 -16.48
N ASP A 681 -22.75 37.16 -16.05
CA ASP A 681 -22.48 38.56 -15.68
C ASP A 681 -21.68 38.71 -14.37
N LYS A 682 -21.43 37.59 -13.69
CA LYS A 682 -20.73 37.46 -12.41
C LYS A 682 -19.61 36.45 -12.48
N ASP A 683 -18.74 36.50 -11.47
CA ASP A 683 -17.75 35.43 -11.23
C ASP A 683 -18.43 34.07 -11.07
N ILE A 684 -17.82 33.03 -11.63
CA ILE A 684 -18.40 31.66 -11.61
C ILE A 684 -18.55 31.11 -10.20
N LEU A 685 -17.66 31.48 -9.27
CA LEU A 685 -17.76 31.08 -7.86
C LEU A 685 -18.90 31.81 -7.15
N GLU A 686 -19.17 33.08 -7.51
CA GLU A 686 -20.31 33.82 -7.01
C GLU A 686 -21.63 33.23 -7.50
N VAL A 687 -21.70 32.78 -8.75
CA VAL A 687 -22.90 32.09 -9.29
C VAL A 687 -23.17 30.81 -8.48
N LEU A 688 -22.11 30.03 -8.17
CA LEU A 688 -22.23 28.84 -7.34
C LEU A 688 -22.73 29.21 -5.93
N GLU A 689 -22.18 30.28 -5.34
CA GLU A 689 -22.57 30.75 -4.00
C GLU A 689 -24.03 31.23 -3.95
N ASP A 690 -24.48 31.93 -4.98
CA ASP A 690 -25.89 32.35 -5.12
C ASP A 690 -26.83 31.13 -5.13
N VAL A 691 -26.48 30.08 -5.89
CA VAL A 691 -27.26 28.84 -5.96
C VAL A 691 -27.27 28.12 -4.62
N GLU A 692 -26.13 27.98 -3.97
CA GLU A 692 -26.03 27.33 -2.65
C GLU A 692 -26.83 28.15 -1.59
N THR A 693 -26.73 29.47 -1.65
CA THR A 693 -27.47 30.36 -0.76
C THR A 693 -28.99 30.24 -0.96
N ASN A 694 -29.44 30.09 -2.21
CA ASN A 694 -30.85 29.85 -2.51
C ASN A 694 -31.34 28.51 -1.94
N ALA A 695 -30.51 27.44 -2.05
CA ALA A 695 -30.82 26.15 -1.44
C ALA A 695 -30.94 26.21 0.07
N LYS A 696 -30.08 27.02 0.72
CA LYS A 696 -30.06 27.22 2.19
C LYS A 696 -31.21 28.05 2.72
N LYS A 697 -31.95 28.78 1.89
CA LYS A 697 -33.13 29.61 2.34
C LYS A 697 -34.20 28.72 2.95
N GLY A 698 -34.46 28.92 4.23
CA GLY A 698 -35.45 28.17 5.01
C GLY A 698 -35.03 26.70 5.29
N ALA A 699 -33.77 26.36 5.09
CA ALA A 699 -33.21 25.09 5.43
C ALA A 699 -32.28 25.20 6.67
N THR A 700 -32.13 24.09 7.38
CA THR A 700 -31.14 23.93 8.44
C THR A 700 -30.17 22.82 8.01
N ILE A 701 -28.89 23.11 8.08
CA ILE A 701 -27.82 22.12 7.84
C ILE A 701 -27.14 21.86 9.17
N GLN A 702 -27.14 20.59 9.58
CA GLN A 702 -26.46 20.13 10.79
C GLN A 702 -25.27 19.27 10.35
N ARG A 703 -24.07 19.59 10.84
CA ARG A 703 -22.89 18.73 10.70
C ARG A 703 -22.79 17.87 11.94
N TYR A 704 -22.65 16.56 11.76
CA TYR A 704 -22.37 15.62 12.84
C TYR A 704 -20.85 15.48 13.00
N LYS A 705 -20.35 15.72 14.20
CA LYS A 705 -18.94 15.50 14.58
C LYS A 705 -18.76 14.13 15.21
N GLY A 706 -19.78 13.64 15.93
CA GLY A 706 -19.75 12.35 16.59
C GLY A 706 -21.09 11.62 16.55
N LEU A 707 -21.04 10.31 16.69
CA LEU A 707 -22.20 9.41 16.75
C LEU A 707 -23.10 9.67 17.95
N GLY A 708 -22.53 10.21 19.03
CA GLY A 708 -23.26 10.60 20.22
C GLY A 708 -24.25 11.75 20.01
N GLU A 709 -24.13 12.50 18.90
CA GLU A 709 -25.08 13.56 18.49
C GLU A 709 -26.32 13.01 17.79
N MET A 710 -26.30 11.71 17.39
CA MET A 710 -27.43 11.06 16.76
C MET A 710 -28.32 10.38 17.79
N ASN A 711 -29.63 10.57 17.66
CA ASN A 711 -30.58 9.78 18.43
C ASN A 711 -30.67 8.35 17.86
N PRO A 712 -31.32 7.40 18.59
CA PRO A 712 -31.40 6.00 18.16
C PRO A 712 -32.02 5.78 16.77
N GLU A 713 -33.06 6.56 16.43
CA GLU A 713 -33.76 6.45 15.15
C GLU A 713 -32.87 6.93 13.99
N GLN A 714 -32.18 8.07 14.18
CA GLN A 714 -31.24 8.60 13.20
C GLN A 714 -30.06 7.63 12.96
N LEU A 715 -29.53 7.03 14.03
CA LEU A 715 -28.42 6.08 13.92
C LEU A 715 -28.86 4.80 13.19
N TRP A 716 -30.10 4.33 13.44
CA TRP A 716 -30.68 3.23 12.69
C TRP A 716 -30.82 3.56 11.20
N GLU A 717 -31.55 4.61 10.86
CA GLU A 717 -31.88 5.00 9.49
C GLU A 717 -30.66 5.30 8.61
N THR A 718 -29.50 5.64 9.20
CA THR A 718 -28.32 6.08 8.44
C THR A 718 -27.20 5.07 8.45
N THR A 719 -26.99 4.33 9.56
CA THR A 719 -25.75 3.62 9.81
C THR A 719 -25.97 2.13 10.17
N MET A 720 -27.15 1.76 10.67
CA MET A 720 -27.37 0.40 11.16
C MET A 720 -28.35 -0.42 10.33
N ASP A 721 -29.32 0.21 9.64
CA ASP A 721 -30.26 -0.49 8.76
C ASP A 721 -29.54 -1.11 7.57
N PRO A 722 -29.56 -2.45 7.39
CA PRO A 722 -28.90 -3.14 6.28
C PRO A 722 -29.31 -2.65 4.89
N SER A 723 -30.50 -2.09 4.74
CA SER A 723 -31.05 -1.63 3.46
C SER A 723 -30.45 -0.31 2.97
N VAL A 724 -29.95 0.53 3.87
CA VAL A 724 -29.46 1.89 3.56
C VAL A 724 -28.04 2.17 4.01
N ARG A 725 -27.54 1.46 5.02
CA ARG A 725 -26.19 1.68 5.57
C ARG A 725 -25.09 1.43 4.55
N ARG A 726 -23.97 2.10 4.75
CA ARG A 726 -22.74 1.88 3.99
C ARG A 726 -21.67 1.28 4.90
N LEU A 727 -21.09 0.18 4.47
CA LEU A 727 -19.98 -0.48 5.17
C LEU A 727 -18.79 -0.59 4.21
N LEU A 728 -17.63 -0.15 4.67
CA LEU A 728 -16.35 -0.38 4.00
C LEU A 728 -15.79 -1.71 4.49
N LYS A 729 -15.65 -2.68 3.62
CA LYS A 729 -15.00 -3.96 3.93
C LYS A 729 -13.49 -3.77 3.99
N ILE A 730 -12.85 -4.25 5.04
CA ILE A 730 -11.41 -4.19 5.20
C ILE A 730 -10.80 -5.45 4.59
N THR A 731 -9.82 -5.24 3.71
CA THR A 731 -9.04 -6.29 3.05
C THR A 731 -7.55 -6.01 3.21
N ILE A 732 -6.73 -7.04 3.12
CA ILE A 732 -5.27 -6.93 3.07
C ILE A 732 -4.88 -7.30 1.64
N GLU A 733 -4.34 -6.34 0.91
CA GLU A 733 -3.84 -6.56 -0.46
C GLU A 733 -2.40 -7.06 -0.43
N ASP A 734 -1.57 -6.48 0.45
CA ASP A 734 -0.18 -6.88 0.68
C ASP A 734 0.09 -6.93 2.19
N ALA A 735 0.32 -8.14 2.70
CA ALA A 735 0.53 -8.36 4.14
C ALA A 735 1.83 -7.71 4.65
N GLN A 736 2.87 -7.63 3.81
CA GLN A 736 4.12 -7.00 4.20
C GLN A 736 3.98 -5.47 4.25
N SER A 737 3.34 -4.87 3.27
CA SER A 737 3.06 -3.44 3.26
C SER A 737 2.19 -3.02 4.45
N ALA A 738 1.17 -3.83 4.77
CA ALA A 738 0.35 -3.62 5.97
C ALA A 738 1.18 -3.72 7.25
N ASN A 739 2.07 -4.72 7.35
CA ASN A 739 2.97 -4.88 8.49
C ASN A 739 3.89 -3.66 8.66
N ASP A 740 4.52 -3.19 7.59
CA ASP A 740 5.40 -2.02 7.60
C ASP A 740 4.63 -0.76 8.01
N THR A 741 3.39 -0.61 7.53
CA THR A 741 2.51 0.51 7.86
C THR A 741 2.14 0.51 9.35
N PHE A 742 1.76 -0.65 9.91
CA PHE A 742 1.48 -0.75 11.34
C PHE A 742 2.73 -0.51 12.19
N ASN A 743 3.90 -1.01 11.80
CA ASN A 743 5.16 -0.73 12.46
C ASN A 743 5.47 0.77 12.45
N LEU A 744 5.32 1.44 11.31
CA LEU A 744 5.57 2.88 11.15
C LEU A 744 4.66 3.72 12.05
N PHE A 745 3.35 3.49 11.99
CA PHE A 745 2.38 4.35 12.69
C PHE A 745 2.15 3.96 14.14
N MET A 746 2.19 2.67 14.47
CA MET A 746 1.82 2.15 15.77
C MET A 746 3.01 1.65 16.58
N GLY A 747 4.18 1.47 15.97
CA GLY A 747 5.41 1.02 16.60
C GLY A 747 6.01 2.04 17.57
N ASP A 748 7.09 1.64 18.27
CA ASP A 748 7.77 2.47 19.26
C ASP A 748 8.64 3.58 18.65
N GLU A 749 9.06 3.41 17.40
CA GLU A 749 9.94 4.38 16.73
C GLU A 749 9.20 5.68 16.42
N VAL A 750 9.76 6.78 16.91
CA VAL A 750 9.19 8.11 16.72
C VAL A 750 9.75 8.76 15.45
N GLU A 751 11.03 8.54 15.16
CA GLU A 751 11.75 9.23 14.08
C GLU A 751 11.21 8.91 12.68
N PRO A 752 11.01 7.63 12.26
CA PRO A 752 10.41 7.32 10.96
C PRO A 752 9.00 7.89 10.81
N ARG A 753 8.22 7.88 11.90
CA ARG A 753 6.86 8.45 11.89
C ARG A 753 6.89 9.96 11.78
N ARG A 754 7.82 10.65 12.49
CA ARG A 754 8.01 12.09 12.36
C ARG A 754 8.41 12.45 10.93
N ASP A 755 9.35 11.72 10.36
CA ASP A 755 9.84 11.98 9.01
C ASP A 755 8.74 11.75 7.97
N TYR A 756 7.93 10.70 8.12
CA TYR A 756 6.74 10.47 7.31
C TYR A 756 5.73 11.63 7.44
N ILE A 757 5.42 12.07 8.67
CA ILE A 757 4.51 13.20 8.90
C ILE A 757 5.06 14.48 8.27
N GLN A 758 6.37 14.73 8.34
CA GLN A 758 6.99 15.91 7.72
C GLN A 758 6.94 15.84 6.20
N ALA A 759 7.24 14.68 5.61
CA ALA A 759 7.18 14.46 4.17
C ALA A 759 5.75 14.64 3.62
N HIS A 760 4.73 14.18 4.37
CA HIS A 760 3.33 14.21 3.97
C HIS A 760 2.51 15.30 4.68
N ALA A 761 3.16 16.26 5.34
CA ALA A 761 2.44 17.31 6.06
C ALA A 761 1.51 18.14 5.16
N LYS A 762 1.92 18.31 3.90
CA LYS A 762 1.13 19.01 2.87
C LYS A 762 -0.07 18.19 2.35
N ASP A 763 -0.10 16.87 2.60
CA ASP A 763 -1.15 15.95 2.08
C ASP A 763 -2.35 15.83 3.02
N VAL A 764 -2.27 16.42 4.21
CA VAL A 764 -3.32 16.36 5.23
C VAL A 764 -4.55 17.14 4.78
N LYS A 765 -5.66 16.42 4.53
CA LYS A 765 -6.93 17.02 4.08
C LYS A 765 -7.79 17.54 5.22
N HIS A 766 -7.65 17.02 6.43
CA HIS A 766 -8.44 17.39 7.60
C HIS A 766 -7.52 17.52 8.83
N LEU A 767 -7.17 18.75 9.16
CA LEU A 767 -6.62 19.10 10.47
C LEU A 767 -7.78 19.65 11.30
N ASP A 768 -8.10 18.96 12.39
CA ASP A 768 -8.98 19.49 13.43
C ASP A 768 -8.10 20.37 14.33
N VAL A 769 -7.97 21.65 13.96
CA VAL A 769 -7.25 22.67 14.73
C VAL A 769 -8.25 23.62 15.37
#